data_d6c07930b3d9c7e6477f2540f50749e7
#
_entry.id   d6c07930b3d9c7e6477f2540f50749e7
#
_cell.length_a   1.000
_cell.length_b   1.000
_cell.length_c   1.000
_cell.angle_alpha   90.00
_cell.angle_beta   90.00
_cell.angle_gamma   90.00
#
_symmetry.space_group_name_H-M   'P 1'
#
loop_
_entity.id
_entity.type
_entity.pdbx_description
1 polymer ?
#
loop_
_entity_poly.entity_id
_entity_poly.type
_entity_poly.pdbx_seq_one_letter_code
_entity_poly.pdbx_strand_id
1 'polypeptide(L)'
;EELRARRVALARQRALLQAQQAYQSLSTQTDAAAVARARAAVELAPDVASYRLLLITAQLQQGQLADAERSADQALQADGGDLNARVMRGYLRQRQGKTVLANEDFDTALAMPGSTTHPRNVRLLAVAAALAAGDRARAAALLAPLRPVLPADAGDARAQQLLQQGIEQRARATGSSRELPRMSAQAYPAPFQHCQSDDAANICELMPADLQGDGGAAQRAYAAYARQDFAEAIGEARQAVQLAPDDADLQGLLTTTLAAGNRSQQDEARLRLDAALAQRPDDAGLLMQRGYLNQKAHEPARALADFRAAEATGKAPKSVVIDQAYASAANGDHPQAVSLLRSAIDRADAGELPLDAHQRYNVRNAIANYSREWGVIASAGFRGARQAATNVGGAAISTPGDSVFSTLEAFWRPPAFNDQHGTLELYTRLLNTLYDEGGTYESIRAVDPCTGESTPDARARADRLSRSRSTTGWPSTIASFGMRYAFGQTGLSAGIERRQFLGSATRTGDVYPASAAVQCRMQLALNPPLESSTLARYRLASGSGGWMSYLTYGYYHGTDLRTDVNQWWMVSGYAQGGYTWDDNSAHFTLDALDANGMPVRRIGDANGRLHREQWFAAAELRAGRSFRFGAGQTHWVVTPYAVLGADWLDQRSRVRDIRYPLFPVQSFALNDTQRSWSLGAGPGLGVRYWFREDHYNTPRSYLDLTVQYRFAIGGGDTQRAKGLFATAILYY
;
A
#
# COMPACT_ATOMS: atom_id res chain seq x y z
N GLU A 1 -31.03 29.94 2.71
CA GLU A 1 -29.64 30.37 3.08
C GLU A 1 -28.68 29.20 3.12
N GLU A 2 -29.02 28.12 3.78
CA GLU A 2 -28.17 26.93 3.91
C GLU A 2 -27.79 26.31 2.54
N LEU A 3 -28.72 26.19 1.61
CA LEU A 3 -28.47 25.73 0.25
C LEU A 3 -27.54 26.67 -0.55
N ARG A 4 -27.62 27.97 -0.32
CA ARG A 4 -26.68 28.93 -0.92
C ARG A 4 -25.29 28.77 -0.33
N ALA A 5 -25.18 28.65 0.98
CA ALA A 5 -23.89 28.43 1.66
C ALA A 5 -23.20 27.12 1.19
N ARG A 6 -23.97 26.02 1.08
CA ARG A 6 -23.45 24.74 0.54
C ARG A 6 -23.01 24.84 -0.92
N ARG A 7 -23.73 25.60 -1.76
CA ARG A 7 -23.31 25.83 -3.16
C ARG A 7 -22.01 26.63 -3.24
N VAL A 8 -21.86 27.66 -2.41
CA VAL A 8 -20.63 28.48 -2.35
C VAL A 8 -19.46 27.62 -1.85
N ALA A 9 -19.66 26.83 -0.81
CA ALA A 9 -18.62 25.91 -0.31
C ALA A 9 -18.17 24.89 -1.37
N LEU A 10 -19.11 24.29 -2.09
CA LEU A 10 -18.81 23.36 -3.17
C LEU A 10 -18.07 24.05 -4.34
N ALA A 11 -18.47 25.28 -4.70
CA ALA A 11 -17.80 26.06 -5.73
C ALA A 11 -16.35 26.36 -5.32
N ARG A 12 -16.11 26.76 -4.07
CA ARG A 12 -14.74 27.00 -3.54
C ARG A 12 -13.88 25.75 -3.53
N GLN A 13 -14.43 24.60 -3.15
CA GLN A 13 -13.69 23.31 -3.23
C GLN A 13 -13.28 22.95 -4.67
N ARG A 14 -14.22 23.15 -5.62
CA ARG A 14 -13.92 22.95 -7.05
C ARG A 14 -12.89 23.95 -7.56
N ALA A 15 -12.98 25.21 -7.14
CA ALA A 15 -12.00 26.24 -7.49
C ALA A 15 -10.60 25.86 -6.99
N LEU A 16 -10.48 25.41 -5.75
CA LEU A 16 -9.21 24.96 -5.17
C LEU A 16 -8.60 23.81 -5.99
N LEU A 17 -9.41 22.82 -6.37
CA LEU A 17 -8.94 21.69 -7.18
C LEU A 17 -8.43 22.17 -8.56
N GLN A 18 -9.16 23.07 -9.21
CA GLN A 18 -8.74 23.66 -10.49
C GLN A 18 -7.44 24.47 -10.33
N ALA A 19 -7.31 25.26 -9.27
CA ALA A 19 -6.10 26.01 -8.97
C ALA A 19 -4.89 25.10 -8.72
N GLN A 20 -5.03 24.04 -7.91
CA GLN A 20 -3.97 23.06 -7.66
C GLN A 20 -3.51 22.39 -8.96
N GLN A 21 -4.44 21.98 -9.82
CA GLN A 21 -4.10 21.39 -11.10
C GLN A 21 -3.44 22.40 -12.06
N ALA A 22 -3.82 23.68 -12.00
CA ALA A 22 -3.17 24.74 -12.77
C ALA A 22 -1.73 24.97 -12.28
N TYR A 23 -1.47 25.03 -10.98
CA TYR A 23 -0.11 25.13 -10.42
C TYR A 23 0.77 23.94 -10.81
N GLN A 24 0.24 22.72 -10.76
CA GLN A 24 0.96 21.52 -11.22
C GLN A 24 1.32 21.63 -12.70
N SER A 25 0.39 22.10 -13.54
CA SER A 25 0.66 22.28 -14.97
C SER A 25 1.71 23.34 -15.25
N LEU A 26 1.72 24.42 -14.47
CA LEU A 26 2.73 25.49 -14.58
C LEU A 26 4.14 25.01 -14.17
N SER A 27 4.25 24.11 -13.20
CA SER A 27 5.53 23.54 -12.79
C SER A 27 6.16 22.61 -13.83
N THR A 28 5.32 22.00 -14.69
CA THR A 28 5.79 21.05 -15.74
C THR A 28 6.05 21.69 -17.10
N GLN A 29 5.88 23.00 -17.25
CA GLN A 29 6.12 23.83 -18.46
C GLN A 29 5.40 23.45 -19.76
N THR A 30 4.44 22.54 -19.76
CA THR A 30 3.96 21.94 -21.02
C THR A 30 2.45 21.98 -21.25
N ASP A 31 1.65 22.48 -20.32
CA ASP A 31 0.21 22.29 -20.42
C ASP A 31 -0.58 23.58 -20.76
N ALA A 32 -1.05 23.70 -21.99
CA ALA A 32 -2.02 24.73 -22.42
C ALA A 32 -3.31 24.70 -21.57
N ALA A 33 -3.60 23.61 -20.87
CA ALA A 33 -4.72 23.49 -19.96
C ALA A 33 -4.54 24.33 -18.68
N ALA A 34 -3.32 24.78 -18.33
CA ALA A 34 -3.09 25.61 -17.14
C ALA A 34 -3.93 26.90 -17.16
N VAL A 35 -3.99 27.59 -18.29
CA VAL A 35 -4.79 28.80 -18.46
C VAL A 35 -6.29 28.51 -18.31
N ALA A 36 -6.78 27.41 -18.90
CA ALA A 36 -8.17 27.02 -18.80
C ALA A 36 -8.58 26.69 -17.36
N ARG A 37 -7.73 25.95 -16.65
CA ARG A 37 -7.94 25.57 -15.24
C ARG A 37 -7.88 26.80 -14.31
N ALA A 38 -6.89 27.68 -14.51
CA ALA A 38 -6.80 28.92 -13.75
C ALA A 38 -8.03 29.82 -13.97
N ARG A 39 -8.52 29.91 -15.20
CA ARG A 39 -9.76 30.63 -15.53
C ARG A 39 -10.98 30.02 -14.85
N ALA A 40 -11.11 28.68 -14.88
CA ALA A 40 -12.18 27.98 -14.17
C ALA A 40 -12.14 28.21 -12.66
N ALA A 41 -10.94 28.29 -12.07
CA ALA A 41 -10.79 28.63 -10.65
C ALA A 41 -11.29 30.03 -10.32
N VAL A 42 -10.97 31.03 -11.16
CA VAL A 42 -11.44 32.41 -11.01
C VAL A 42 -12.97 32.50 -11.20
N GLU A 43 -13.55 31.78 -12.17
CA GLU A 43 -15.01 31.76 -12.40
C GLU A 43 -15.78 31.15 -11.22
N LEU A 44 -15.23 30.11 -10.60
CA LEU A 44 -15.83 29.42 -9.46
C LEU A 44 -15.68 30.17 -8.13
N ALA A 45 -14.60 30.95 -7.95
CA ALA A 45 -14.35 31.75 -6.76
C ALA A 45 -13.69 33.10 -7.15
N PRO A 46 -14.46 34.05 -7.68
CA PRO A 46 -13.94 35.33 -8.19
C PRO A 46 -13.43 36.26 -7.09
N ASP A 47 -13.78 36.01 -5.85
CA ASP A 47 -13.35 36.77 -4.67
C ASP A 47 -11.93 36.40 -4.20
N VAL A 48 -11.32 35.34 -4.72
CA VAL A 48 -10.01 34.87 -4.31
C VAL A 48 -8.92 35.51 -5.18
N ALA A 49 -8.17 36.45 -4.63
CA ALA A 49 -7.13 37.22 -5.33
C ALA A 49 -6.00 36.31 -5.87
N SER A 50 -5.61 35.26 -5.13
CA SER A 50 -4.57 34.32 -5.57
C SER A 50 -4.92 33.56 -6.86
N TYR A 51 -6.20 33.30 -7.13
CA TYR A 51 -6.61 32.64 -8.38
C TYR A 51 -6.54 33.59 -9.57
N ARG A 52 -6.82 34.91 -9.36
CA ARG A 52 -6.63 35.92 -10.40
C ARG A 52 -5.15 36.07 -10.75
N LEU A 53 -4.28 36.08 -9.73
CA LEU A 53 -2.83 36.14 -9.93
C LEU A 53 -2.31 34.88 -10.63
N LEU A 54 -2.83 33.69 -10.28
CA LEU A 54 -2.54 32.43 -10.97
C LEU A 54 -2.91 32.48 -12.46
N LEU A 55 -4.07 33.04 -12.79
CA LEU A 55 -4.48 33.20 -14.19
C LEU A 55 -3.54 34.12 -14.97
N ILE A 56 -3.18 35.27 -14.38
CA ILE A 56 -2.22 36.21 -14.97
C ILE A 56 -0.87 35.53 -15.23
N THR A 57 -0.38 34.76 -14.24
CA THR A 57 0.88 34.03 -14.36
C THR A 57 0.83 32.94 -15.42
N ALA A 58 -0.27 32.20 -15.49
CA ALA A 58 -0.47 31.16 -16.49
C ALA A 58 -0.47 31.72 -17.92
N GLN A 59 -1.19 32.85 -18.14
CA GLN A 59 -1.22 33.54 -19.42
C GLN A 59 0.16 34.11 -19.79
N LEU A 60 0.88 34.66 -18.81
CA LEU A 60 2.24 35.16 -19.02
C LEU A 60 3.20 34.06 -19.47
N GLN A 61 3.17 32.89 -18.82
CA GLN A 61 4.01 31.75 -19.21
C GLN A 61 3.68 31.22 -20.60
N GLN A 62 2.44 31.31 -21.03
CA GLN A 62 2.02 30.99 -22.39
C GLN A 62 2.32 32.09 -23.41
N GLY A 63 2.98 33.18 -23.00
CA GLY A 63 3.29 34.30 -23.88
C GLY A 63 2.09 35.18 -24.25
N GLN A 64 0.93 34.99 -23.63
CA GLN A 64 -0.32 35.72 -23.90
C GLN A 64 -0.33 37.04 -23.15
N LEU A 65 0.63 37.96 -23.48
CA LEU A 65 0.88 39.21 -22.73
C LEU A 65 -0.35 40.16 -22.69
N ALA A 66 -1.09 40.27 -23.81
CA ALA A 66 -2.27 41.13 -23.88
C ALA A 66 -3.45 40.57 -23.05
N ASP A 67 -3.58 39.25 -22.99
CA ASP A 67 -4.61 38.59 -22.18
C ASP A 67 -4.26 38.69 -20.70
N ALA A 68 -3.01 38.51 -20.34
CA ALA A 68 -2.50 38.66 -18.97
C ALA A 68 -2.73 40.10 -18.47
N GLU A 69 -2.44 41.13 -19.29
CA GLU A 69 -2.72 42.54 -18.95
C GLU A 69 -4.22 42.76 -18.72
N ARG A 70 -5.10 42.25 -19.61
CA ARG A 70 -6.55 42.34 -19.42
C ARG A 70 -7.03 41.65 -18.13
N SER A 71 -6.46 40.49 -17.81
CA SER A 71 -6.77 39.81 -16.56
C SER A 71 -6.31 40.59 -15.34
N ALA A 72 -5.16 41.28 -15.41
CA ALA A 72 -4.70 42.21 -14.37
C ALA A 72 -5.61 43.45 -14.25
N ASP A 73 -6.07 44.00 -15.36
CA ASP A 73 -7.04 45.09 -15.35
C ASP A 73 -8.37 44.67 -14.68
N GLN A 74 -8.86 43.50 -14.99
CA GLN A 74 -10.06 42.94 -14.35
C GLN A 74 -9.86 42.69 -12.83
N ALA A 75 -8.67 42.22 -12.43
CA ALA A 75 -8.34 42.08 -11.02
C ALA A 75 -8.39 43.42 -10.29
N LEU A 76 -7.81 44.49 -10.90
CA LEU A 76 -7.80 45.84 -10.34
C LEU A 76 -9.16 46.53 -10.39
N GLN A 77 -10.04 46.19 -11.33
CA GLN A 77 -11.43 46.62 -11.32
C GLN A 77 -12.24 45.98 -10.18
N ALA A 78 -11.95 44.71 -9.87
CA ALA A 78 -12.59 44.02 -8.76
C ALA A 78 -12.07 44.50 -7.40
N ASP A 79 -10.74 44.73 -7.30
CA ASP A 79 -10.09 45.24 -6.12
C ASP A 79 -8.96 46.22 -6.51
N GLY A 80 -9.22 47.50 -6.44
CA GLY A 80 -8.25 48.55 -6.75
C GLY A 80 -7.04 48.56 -5.79
N GLY A 81 -7.13 47.87 -4.67
CA GLY A 81 -6.07 47.65 -3.68
C GLY A 81 -5.22 46.43 -3.94
N ASP A 82 -5.47 45.60 -4.94
CA ASP A 82 -4.69 44.43 -5.26
C ASP A 82 -3.29 44.80 -5.76
N LEU A 83 -2.34 44.82 -4.82
CA LEU A 83 -0.96 45.18 -5.10
C LEU A 83 -0.29 44.22 -6.08
N ASN A 84 -0.51 42.92 -5.93
CA ASN A 84 0.10 41.92 -6.79
C ASN A 84 -0.38 42.06 -8.24
N ALA A 85 -1.68 42.25 -8.45
CA ALA A 85 -2.22 42.52 -9.77
C ALA A 85 -1.66 43.82 -10.38
N ARG A 86 -1.47 44.89 -9.58
CA ARG A 86 -0.87 46.14 -10.03
C ARG A 86 0.58 45.98 -10.45
N VAL A 87 1.38 45.31 -9.63
CA VAL A 87 2.81 45.04 -9.93
C VAL A 87 2.91 44.15 -11.18
N MET A 88 2.10 43.14 -11.30
CA MET A 88 2.09 42.28 -12.49
C MET A 88 1.66 43.08 -13.74
N ARG A 89 0.69 43.98 -13.64
CA ARG A 89 0.32 44.85 -14.76
C ARG A 89 1.48 45.75 -15.15
N GLY A 90 2.16 46.35 -14.20
CA GLY A 90 3.37 47.15 -14.45
C GLY A 90 4.44 46.35 -15.17
N TYR A 91 4.72 45.13 -14.73
CA TYR A 91 5.61 44.21 -15.41
C TYR A 91 5.18 43.89 -16.85
N LEU A 92 3.91 43.55 -17.06
CA LEU A 92 3.35 43.22 -18.39
C LEU A 92 3.41 44.41 -19.37
N ARG A 93 3.10 45.62 -18.86
CA ARG A 93 3.22 46.86 -19.61
C ARG A 93 4.66 47.17 -20.00
N GLN A 94 5.60 46.96 -19.09
CA GLN A 94 7.02 47.09 -19.39
C GLN A 94 7.47 46.10 -20.49
N ARG A 95 7.01 44.86 -20.42
CA ARG A 95 7.28 43.82 -21.44
C ARG A 95 6.74 44.18 -22.81
N GLN A 96 5.66 44.95 -22.87
CA GLN A 96 5.04 45.45 -24.10
C GLN A 96 5.59 46.82 -24.55
N GLY A 97 6.58 47.36 -23.89
CA GLY A 97 7.17 48.67 -24.19
C GLY A 97 6.33 49.87 -23.77
N LYS A 98 5.27 49.69 -22.97
CA LYS A 98 4.40 50.74 -22.43
C LYS A 98 5.03 51.33 -21.15
N THR A 99 6.23 51.88 -21.26
CA THR A 99 7.08 52.25 -20.13
C THR A 99 6.42 53.29 -19.20
N VAL A 100 5.72 54.29 -19.74
CA VAL A 100 5.06 55.33 -18.94
C VAL A 100 4.00 54.70 -18.03
N LEU A 101 3.10 53.91 -18.62
CA LEU A 101 2.04 53.21 -17.88
C LEU A 101 2.56 52.20 -16.87
N ALA A 102 3.68 51.52 -17.19
CA ALA A 102 4.37 50.62 -16.28
C ALA A 102 4.93 51.38 -15.06
N ASN A 103 5.56 52.55 -15.27
CA ASN A 103 6.05 53.37 -14.21
C ASN A 103 4.94 53.90 -13.29
N GLU A 104 3.81 54.31 -13.84
CA GLU A 104 2.63 54.73 -13.07
C GLU A 104 2.11 53.58 -12.15
N ASP A 105 2.06 52.33 -12.66
CA ASP A 105 1.66 51.20 -11.87
C ASP A 105 2.65 50.94 -10.71
N PHE A 106 3.98 50.96 -10.95
CA PHE A 106 4.97 50.76 -9.92
C PHE A 106 4.98 51.92 -8.91
N ASP A 107 4.82 53.17 -9.34
CA ASP A 107 4.76 54.32 -8.44
C ASP A 107 3.54 54.26 -7.53
N THR A 108 2.37 53.88 -8.11
CA THR A 108 1.18 53.69 -7.34
C THR A 108 1.37 52.53 -6.34
N ALA A 109 1.94 51.40 -6.78
CA ALA A 109 2.19 50.24 -5.95
C ALA A 109 3.12 50.58 -4.75
N LEU A 110 4.16 51.42 -4.98
CA LEU A 110 5.07 51.86 -3.94
C LEU A 110 4.44 52.85 -2.93
N ALA A 111 3.36 53.52 -3.33
CA ALA A 111 2.64 54.47 -2.49
C ALA A 111 1.53 53.78 -1.66
N MET A 112 1.21 52.51 -1.92
CA MET A 112 0.14 51.80 -1.22
C MET A 112 0.58 51.32 0.16
N PRO A 113 -0.14 51.64 1.25
CA PRO A 113 0.18 51.14 2.59
C PRO A 113 -0.34 49.71 2.78
N GLY A 114 0.47 48.90 3.46
CA GLY A 114 0.02 47.61 4.05
C GLY A 114 -0.33 46.54 3.05
N SER A 115 0.65 46.00 2.36
CA SER A 115 0.41 44.98 1.32
C SER A 115 0.98 43.62 1.68
N THR A 116 0.43 42.59 1.03
CA THR A 116 0.96 41.22 1.06
C THR A 116 2.34 41.11 0.40
N THR A 117 2.70 42.05 -0.51
CA THR A 117 4.03 42.13 -1.13
C THR A 117 4.88 43.16 -0.38
N HIS A 118 6.02 42.73 0.13
CA HIS A 118 6.91 43.59 0.89
C HIS A 118 7.33 44.82 0.06
N PRO A 119 7.26 46.07 0.59
CA PRO A 119 7.61 47.29 -0.15
C PRO A 119 8.99 47.27 -0.81
N ARG A 120 9.92 46.56 -0.23
CA ARG A 120 11.26 46.28 -0.78
C ARG A 120 11.17 45.52 -2.11
N ASN A 121 10.36 44.46 -2.18
CA ASN A 121 10.23 43.61 -3.38
C ASN A 121 9.59 44.39 -4.52
N VAL A 122 8.55 45.18 -4.24
CA VAL A 122 7.96 46.12 -5.21
C VAL A 122 9.00 47.09 -5.77
N ARG A 123 9.83 47.64 -4.89
CA ARG A 123 10.90 48.57 -5.28
C ARG A 123 11.94 47.90 -6.17
N LEU A 124 12.36 46.69 -5.85
CA LEU A 124 13.31 45.92 -6.65
C LEU A 124 12.72 45.54 -8.02
N LEU A 125 11.43 45.22 -8.09
CA LEU A 125 10.72 44.98 -9.36
C LEU A 125 10.65 46.26 -10.20
N ALA A 126 10.40 47.40 -9.58
CA ALA A 126 10.43 48.71 -10.24
C ALA A 126 11.84 49.06 -10.76
N VAL A 127 12.90 48.74 -9.99
CA VAL A 127 14.31 48.89 -10.44
C VAL A 127 14.55 48.00 -11.68
N ALA A 128 14.15 46.74 -11.65
CA ALA A 128 14.31 45.85 -12.79
C ALA A 128 13.59 46.37 -14.03
N ALA A 129 12.37 46.92 -13.85
CA ALA A 129 11.60 47.55 -14.94
C ALA A 129 12.29 48.78 -15.51
N ALA A 130 12.82 49.64 -14.65
CA ALA A 130 13.56 50.83 -15.08
C ALA A 130 14.85 50.49 -15.85
N LEU A 131 15.59 49.44 -15.39
CA LEU A 131 16.74 48.90 -16.11
C LEU A 131 16.38 48.31 -17.47
N ALA A 132 15.27 47.58 -17.54
CA ALA A 132 14.76 47.03 -18.79
C ALA A 132 14.34 48.12 -19.79
N ALA A 133 13.90 49.26 -19.29
CA ALA A 133 13.62 50.46 -20.06
C ALA A 133 14.88 51.25 -20.47
N GLY A 134 16.04 50.94 -19.89
CA GLY A 134 17.27 51.70 -20.08
C GLY A 134 17.36 52.95 -19.20
N ASP A 135 16.40 53.17 -18.31
CA ASP A 135 16.36 54.33 -17.40
C ASP A 135 17.19 54.09 -16.15
N ARG A 136 18.49 54.31 -16.30
CA ARG A 136 19.47 54.13 -15.20
C ARG A 136 19.27 55.15 -14.06
N ALA A 137 18.79 56.37 -14.39
CA ALA A 137 18.62 57.42 -13.39
C ALA A 137 17.46 57.02 -12.44
N ARG A 138 16.34 56.56 -12.99
CA ARG A 138 15.21 56.05 -12.23
C ARG A 138 15.58 54.79 -11.40
N ALA A 139 16.32 53.88 -12.00
CA ALA A 139 16.78 52.69 -11.29
C ALA A 139 17.66 53.06 -10.07
N ALA A 140 18.58 53.99 -10.23
CA ALA A 140 19.41 54.48 -9.14
C ALA A 140 18.61 55.21 -8.04
N ALA A 141 17.61 56.02 -8.42
CA ALA A 141 16.71 56.67 -7.49
C ALA A 141 15.84 55.69 -6.68
N LEU A 142 15.33 54.63 -7.33
CA LEU A 142 14.56 53.56 -6.69
C LEU A 142 15.43 52.71 -5.74
N LEU A 143 16.72 52.50 -6.03
CA LEU A 143 17.65 51.76 -5.19
C LEU A 143 18.15 52.57 -3.99
N ALA A 144 18.19 53.89 -4.07
CA ALA A 144 18.76 54.75 -3.03
C ALA A 144 18.18 54.52 -1.61
N PRO A 145 16.85 54.33 -1.43
CA PRO A 145 16.27 54.02 -0.12
C PRO A 145 16.63 52.64 0.44
N LEU A 146 17.09 51.72 -0.40
CA LEU A 146 17.45 50.34 0.00
C LEU A 146 18.93 50.23 0.42
N ARG A 147 19.72 51.33 0.30
CA ARG A 147 21.11 51.36 0.79
C ARG A 147 21.09 51.25 2.32
N PRO A 148 21.88 50.35 2.91
CA PRO A 148 21.82 50.13 4.35
C PRO A 148 22.26 51.38 5.09
N VAL A 149 21.43 51.88 5.99
CA VAL A 149 21.73 52.95 6.93
C VAL A 149 22.43 52.42 8.18
N LEU A 150 22.41 51.09 8.39
CA LEU A 150 23.13 50.38 9.47
C LEU A 150 23.11 48.84 9.21
N PRO A 151 24.03 48.07 9.79
CA PRO A 151 24.16 46.61 9.55
C PRO A 151 23.08 45.85 10.32
N ALA A 152 21.87 45.84 9.82
CA ALA A 152 20.79 45.15 10.51
C ALA A 152 20.55 43.73 9.99
N ASP A 153 20.77 43.40 8.71
CA ASP A 153 20.58 42.06 8.21
C ASP A 153 21.57 41.69 7.10
N ALA A 154 22.36 40.64 7.33
CA ALA A 154 23.32 40.11 6.36
C ALA A 154 22.63 39.67 5.05
N GLY A 155 21.36 39.22 5.14
CA GLY A 155 20.54 38.85 3.99
C GLY A 155 20.24 40.04 3.07
N ASP A 156 19.97 41.21 3.63
CA ASP A 156 19.68 42.42 2.87
C ASP A 156 20.92 42.98 2.14
N ALA A 157 22.09 42.93 2.77
CA ALA A 157 23.33 43.33 2.13
C ALA A 157 23.68 42.41 0.95
N ARG A 158 23.42 41.12 1.09
CA ARG A 158 23.71 40.12 0.04
C ARG A 158 22.71 40.21 -1.12
N ALA A 159 21.42 40.40 -0.87
CA ALA A 159 20.43 40.64 -1.91
C ALA A 159 20.75 41.89 -2.73
N GLN A 160 21.21 42.95 -2.07
CA GLN A 160 21.72 44.16 -2.75
C GLN A 160 22.98 43.89 -3.58
N GLN A 161 23.91 43.08 -3.05
CA GLN A 161 25.13 42.70 -3.77
C GLN A 161 24.79 41.84 -5.00
N LEU A 162 23.88 40.88 -4.89
CA LEU A 162 23.43 40.04 -6.01
C LEU A 162 22.69 40.87 -7.06
N LEU A 163 21.84 41.80 -6.64
CA LEU A 163 21.16 42.73 -7.55
C LEU A 163 22.16 43.63 -8.26
N GLN A 164 23.15 44.15 -7.54
CA GLN A 164 24.21 44.99 -8.10
C GLN A 164 25.08 44.21 -9.07
N GLN A 165 25.45 42.96 -8.75
CA GLN A 165 26.16 42.08 -9.66
C GLN A 165 25.35 41.75 -10.91
N GLY A 166 24.03 41.43 -10.78
CA GLY A 166 23.12 41.22 -11.90
C GLY A 166 23.03 42.49 -12.80
N ILE A 167 22.95 43.67 -12.18
CA ILE A 167 22.94 44.93 -12.90
C ILE A 167 24.28 45.15 -13.66
N GLU A 168 25.41 44.90 -12.98
CA GLU A 168 26.72 45.05 -13.60
C GLU A 168 26.99 44.00 -14.68
N GLN A 169 26.56 42.78 -14.51
CA GLN A 169 26.66 41.72 -15.55
C GLN A 169 25.82 42.08 -16.78
N ARG A 170 24.60 42.59 -16.59
CA ARG A 170 23.77 43.06 -17.72
C ARG A 170 24.35 44.28 -18.39
N ALA A 171 24.92 45.19 -17.63
CA ALA A 171 25.61 46.36 -18.17
C ALA A 171 26.87 45.97 -18.97
N ARG A 172 27.61 44.93 -18.53
CA ARG A 172 28.77 44.39 -19.26
C ARG A 172 28.37 43.60 -20.51
N ALA A 173 27.26 42.84 -20.45
CA ALA A 173 26.74 42.09 -21.59
C ALA A 173 26.22 42.99 -22.72
N THR A 174 25.82 44.21 -22.40
CA THR A 174 25.30 45.18 -23.40
C THR A 174 26.35 46.02 -24.10
N GLY A 175 27.67 45.79 -23.88
CA GLY A 175 28.80 46.43 -24.59
C GLY A 175 28.66 47.94 -24.77
N SER A 176 29.75 48.70 -24.63
CA SER A 176 29.80 50.16 -24.70
C SER A 176 29.53 50.71 -26.12
N SER A 177 28.36 50.59 -26.67
CA SER A 177 27.98 51.28 -27.88
C SER A 177 26.72 52.14 -27.68
N ARG A 178 26.71 53.29 -28.28
CA ARG A 178 25.78 54.40 -28.14
C ARG A 178 24.29 54.15 -28.44
N GLU A 179 23.90 52.95 -28.79
CA GLU A 179 22.52 52.50 -28.88
C GLU A 179 22.35 51.28 -27.99
N LEU A 180 21.64 51.45 -26.87
CA LEU A 180 21.19 50.32 -26.04
C LEU A 180 20.29 49.46 -26.95
N PRO A 181 20.69 48.23 -27.25
CA PRO A 181 19.78 47.32 -27.97
C PRO A 181 18.51 47.22 -27.10
N ARG A 182 17.36 47.37 -27.72
CA ARG A 182 16.08 47.03 -27.06
C ARG A 182 16.25 45.67 -26.53
N MET A 183 16.27 45.52 -25.19
CA MET A 183 16.34 44.20 -24.58
C MET A 183 15.23 43.35 -25.18
N SER A 184 15.60 42.24 -25.81
CA SER A 184 14.59 41.30 -26.32
C SER A 184 13.65 40.96 -25.19
N ALA A 185 12.39 40.71 -25.51
CA ALA A 185 11.38 40.32 -24.53
C ALA A 185 11.80 39.13 -23.64
N GLN A 186 12.80 38.36 -24.07
CA GLN A 186 13.41 37.22 -23.35
C GLN A 186 14.39 37.64 -22.26
N ALA A 187 14.90 38.86 -22.25
CA ALA A 187 15.95 39.32 -21.32
C ALA A 187 15.39 39.96 -20.01
N TYR A 188 14.08 40.14 -19.91
CA TYR A 188 13.45 40.70 -18.73
C TYR A 188 12.68 39.57 -18.00
N PRO A 189 13.24 38.95 -16.96
CA PRO A 189 12.66 37.82 -16.30
C PRO A 189 11.38 38.18 -15.56
N ALA A 190 10.39 37.27 -15.58
CA ALA A 190 9.14 37.45 -14.88
C ALA A 190 9.33 37.44 -13.37
N PRO A 191 8.60 38.27 -12.61
CA PRO A 191 8.53 38.12 -11.17
C PRO A 191 7.92 36.76 -10.84
N PHE A 192 8.39 36.14 -9.76
CA PHE A 192 7.85 34.87 -9.30
C PHE A 192 6.96 35.08 -8.08
N GLN A 193 6.00 34.16 -7.90
CA GLN A 193 5.14 34.12 -6.73
C GLN A 193 5.77 33.30 -5.63
N HIS A 194 5.90 33.87 -4.44
CA HIS A 194 6.15 33.17 -3.21
C HIS A 194 4.87 33.18 -2.39
N CYS A 195 4.25 32.00 -2.18
CA CYS A 195 2.98 31.89 -1.47
C CYS A 195 3.20 31.15 -0.15
N GLN A 196 2.79 31.76 0.95
CA GLN A 196 2.70 31.10 2.25
C GLN A 196 1.26 30.66 2.45
N SER A 197 1.08 29.41 2.88
CA SER A 197 -0.22 28.88 3.23
C SER A 197 -0.54 29.26 4.66
N ASP A 198 -1.50 30.16 4.84
CA ASP A 198 -2.10 30.42 6.14
C ASP A 198 -3.51 29.78 6.15
N ASP A 199 -3.99 29.37 7.32
CA ASP A 199 -5.26 28.59 7.50
C ASP A 199 -6.51 29.26 6.87
N ALA A 200 -6.44 30.53 6.53
CA ALA A 200 -7.54 31.31 5.99
C ALA A 200 -7.38 31.73 4.52
N ALA A 201 -6.15 31.87 4.00
CA ALA A 201 -5.91 32.28 2.61
C ALA A 201 -4.44 32.06 2.24
N ASN A 202 -4.16 31.67 0.98
CA ASN A 202 -2.81 31.73 0.45
C ASN A 202 -2.39 33.20 0.29
N ILE A 203 -1.47 33.64 1.12
CA ILE A 203 -0.84 34.96 0.99
C ILE A 203 0.30 34.82 0.00
N CYS A 204 0.15 35.41 -1.18
CA CYS A 204 1.17 35.36 -2.21
C CYS A 204 1.90 36.70 -2.32
N GLU A 205 3.22 36.64 -2.35
CA GLU A 205 4.10 37.77 -2.54
C GLU A 205 4.82 37.69 -3.89
N LEU A 206 4.97 38.79 -4.59
CA LEU A 206 5.74 38.85 -5.82
C LEU A 206 7.19 39.23 -5.52
N MET A 207 8.12 38.44 -6.01
CA MET A 207 9.54 38.65 -5.84
C MET A 207 10.24 38.83 -7.19
N PRO A 208 11.27 39.69 -7.25
CA PRO A 208 12.11 39.81 -8.44
C PRO A 208 12.83 38.51 -8.76
N ALA A 209 12.92 38.17 -10.04
CA ALA A 209 13.60 36.96 -10.47
C ALA A 209 15.08 36.89 -10.05
N ASP A 210 15.74 38.06 -9.93
CA ASP A 210 17.13 38.15 -9.49
C ASP A 210 17.30 37.83 -7.99
N LEU A 211 16.24 37.99 -7.18
CA LEU A 211 16.19 37.56 -5.80
C LEU A 211 15.84 36.06 -5.65
N GLN A 212 15.47 35.44 -6.77
CA GLN A 212 15.50 33.99 -6.78
C GLN A 212 16.93 33.47 -6.57
N GLY A 213 17.86 34.34 -6.13
CA GLY A 213 19.26 34.05 -5.83
C GLY A 213 19.81 32.99 -6.79
N ASP A 214 20.62 32.78 -7.38
CA ASP A 214 20.53 31.67 -8.24
C ASP A 214 19.25 30.87 -8.03
N GLY A 215 18.18 31.59 -8.07
CA GLY A 215 16.81 31.18 -7.88
C GLY A 215 16.35 30.02 -8.74
N GLY A 216 17.16 29.62 -9.63
CA GLY A 216 17.22 28.33 -10.17
C GLY A 216 17.35 27.22 -9.10
N ALA A 217 18.18 27.36 -8.07
CA ALA A 217 18.44 26.28 -7.14
C ALA A 217 17.21 25.95 -6.27
N ALA A 218 16.59 26.92 -5.62
CA ALA A 218 15.39 26.68 -4.83
C ALA A 218 14.22 26.17 -5.71
N GLN A 219 14.02 26.78 -6.88
CA GLN A 219 12.97 26.36 -7.81
C GLN A 219 13.25 24.98 -8.39
N ARG A 220 14.50 24.66 -8.72
CA ARG A 220 14.91 23.32 -9.13
C ARG A 220 14.72 22.30 -8.01
N ALA A 221 15.02 22.68 -6.75
CA ALA A 221 14.77 21.83 -5.59
C ALA A 221 13.28 21.48 -5.44
N TYR A 222 12.39 22.48 -5.55
CA TYR A 222 10.94 22.22 -5.51
C TYR A 222 10.47 21.35 -6.69
N ALA A 223 10.97 21.62 -7.89
CA ALA A 223 10.62 20.84 -9.07
C ALA A 223 11.13 19.39 -8.99
N ALA A 224 12.33 19.18 -8.51
CA ALA A 224 12.90 17.85 -8.27
C ALA A 224 12.14 17.11 -7.16
N TYR A 225 11.78 17.79 -6.07
CA TYR A 225 10.97 17.25 -5.00
C TYR A 225 9.60 16.79 -5.50
N ALA A 226 8.93 17.59 -6.32
CA ALA A 226 7.65 17.25 -6.92
C ALA A 226 7.72 16.03 -7.85
N ARG A 227 8.86 15.84 -8.52
CA ARG A 227 9.14 14.63 -9.32
C ARG A 227 9.61 13.43 -8.51
N GLN A 228 9.76 13.59 -7.18
CA GLN A 228 10.31 12.60 -6.26
C GLN A 228 11.79 12.28 -6.50
N ASP A 229 12.51 13.14 -7.20
CA ASP A 229 13.98 13.08 -7.29
C ASP A 229 14.60 13.77 -6.08
N PHE A 230 14.62 13.04 -4.97
CA PHE A 230 15.10 13.59 -3.70
C PHE A 230 16.60 13.86 -3.68
N ALA A 231 17.38 13.16 -4.50
CA ALA A 231 18.83 13.39 -4.57
C ALA A 231 19.14 14.75 -5.22
N GLU A 232 18.51 15.06 -6.35
CA GLU A 232 18.58 16.35 -7.02
C GLU A 232 18.00 17.45 -6.12
N ALA A 233 16.81 17.22 -5.53
CA ALA A 233 16.15 18.18 -4.64
C ALA A 233 17.06 18.61 -3.47
N ILE A 234 17.73 17.67 -2.82
CA ILE A 234 18.67 17.97 -1.71
C ILE A 234 19.90 18.73 -2.20
N GLY A 235 20.47 18.34 -3.34
CA GLY A 235 21.61 19.02 -3.95
C GLY A 235 21.30 20.49 -4.22
N GLU A 236 20.19 20.77 -4.88
CA GLU A 236 19.73 22.11 -5.21
C GLU A 236 19.31 22.90 -3.97
N ALA A 237 18.64 22.29 -2.98
CA ALA A 237 18.30 22.95 -1.72
C ALA A 237 19.55 23.34 -0.92
N ARG A 238 20.60 22.49 -0.91
CA ARG A 238 21.88 22.84 -0.28
C ARG A 238 22.56 24.02 -0.98
N GLN A 239 22.51 24.05 -2.31
CA GLN A 239 23.05 25.17 -3.08
C GLN A 239 22.26 26.46 -2.76
N ALA A 240 20.93 26.41 -2.69
CA ALA A 240 20.12 27.55 -2.33
C ALA A 240 20.47 28.10 -0.94
N VAL A 241 20.62 27.22 0.06
CA VAL A 241 21.03 27.60 1.42
C VAL A 241 22.47 28.16 1.47
N GLN A 242 23.40 27.62 0.65
CA GLN A 242 24.77 28.20 0.59
C GLN A 242 24.79 29.66 0.08
N LEU A 243 23.84 29.99 -0.81
CA LEU A 243 23.72 31.32 -1.38
C LEU A 243 23.02 32.31 -0.43
N ALA A 244 22.10 31.84 0.40
CA ALA A 244 21.40 32.65 1.40
C ALA A 244 21.22 31.81 2.70
N PRO A 245 22.28 31.70 3.52
CA PRO A 245 22.29 30.84 4.71
C PRO A 245 21.33 31.29 5.81
N ASP A 246 20.97 32.53 5.87
CA ASP A 246 20.08 33.09 6.89
C ASP A 246 18.61 33.15 6.46
N ASP A 247 18.30 32.63 5.25
CA ASP A 247 16.95 32.59 4.75
C ASP A 247 16.21 31.38 5.37
N ALA A 248 15.21 31.68 6.21
CA ALA A 248 14.45 30.69 6.95
C ALA A 248 13.65 29.75 6.01
N ASP A 249 13.17 30.24 4.87
CA ASP A 249 12.38 29.46 3.92
C ASP A 249 13.27 28.46 3.18
N LEU A 250 14.48 28.87 2.81
CA LEU A 250 15.47 27.98 2.19
C LEU A 250 15.99 26.93 3.18
N GLN A 251 16.17 27.30 4.45
CA GLN A 251 16.48 26.34 5.52
C GLN A 251 15.33 25.33 5.70
N GLY A 252 14.08 25.80 5.66
CA GLY A 252 12.89 24.95 5.68
C GLY A 252 12.82 24.02 4.47
N LEU A 253 13.09 24.53 3.26
CA LEU A 253 13.14 23.73 2.04
C LEU A 253 14.20 22.63 2.14
N LEU A 254 15.42 22.96 2.58
CA LEU A 254 16.48 21.98 2.79
C LEU A 254 16.08 20.92 3.81
N THR A 255 15.47 21.32 4.92
CA THR A 255 15.00 20.39 5.95
C THR A 255 13.94 19.44 5.40
N THR A 256 12.99 19.96 4.62
CA THR A 256 11.92 19.16 3.98
C THR A 256 12.48 18.19 2.96
N THR A 257 13.41 18.61 2.11
CA THR A 257 14.04 17.74 1.11
C THR A 257 14.90 16.65 1.77
N LEU A 258 15.66 16.98 2.81
CA LEU A 258 16.44 16.04 3.61
C LEU A 258 15.55 14.99 4.30
N ALA A 259 14.39 15.39 4.83
CA ALA A 259 13.42 14.49 5.46
C ALA A 259 12.86 13.45 4.47
N ALA A 260 12.81 13.77 3.18
CA ALA A 260 12.41 12.83 2.13
C ALA A 260 13.54 11.87 1.71
N GLY A 261 14.80 12.20 2.02
CA GLY A 261 15.98 11.47 1.61
C GLY A 261 16.25 10.15 2.35
N ASN A 262 17.50 9.69 2.28
CA ASN A 262 17.96 8.49 2.97
C ASN A 262 18.14 8.71 4.49
N ARG A 263 18.45 7.65 5.24
CA ARG A 263 18.53 7.70 6.70
C ARG A 263 19.51 8.75 7.22
N SER A 264 20.70 8.87 6.64
CA SER A 264 21.69 9.89 7.04
C SER A 264 21.19 11.33 6.81
N GLN A 265 20.45 11.53 5.71
CA GLN A 265 19.82 12.82 5.38
C GLN A 265 18.65 13.13 6.32
N GLN A 266 17.89 12.13 6.72
CA GLN A 266 16.84 12.27 7.73
C GLN A 266 17.41 12.60 9.11
N ASP A 267 18.56 12.04 9.48
CA ASP A 267 19.24 12.37 10.72
C ASP A 267 19.75 13.84 10.69
N GLU A 268 20.26 14.32 9.53
CA GLU A 268 20.61 15.73 9.34
C GLU A 268 19.37 16.64 9.47
N ALA A 269 18.23 16.24 8.86
CA ALA A 269 16.97 16.99 8.98
C ALA A 269 16.52 17.10 10.44
N ARG A 270 16.65 16.01 11.21
CA ARG A 270 16.30 15.99 12.64
C ARG A 270 17.14 16.98 13.43
N LEU A 271 18.46 16.97 13.25
CA LEU A 271 19.36 17.92 13.92
C LEU A 271 19.00 19.38 13.62
N ARG A 272 18.61 19.66 12.38
CA ARG A 272 18.17 21.02 11.97
C ARG A 272 16.85 21.41 12.64
N LEU A 273 15.89 20.48 12.70
CA LEU A 273 14.61 20.70 13.39
C LEU A 273 14.80 20.89 14.90
N ASP A 274 15.68 20.11 15.53
CA ASP A 274 16.00 20.26 16.93
C ASP A 274 16.64 21.64 17.24
N ALA A 275 17.56 22.09 16.39
CA ALA A 275 18.16 23.42 16.51
C ALA A 275 17.14 24.55 16.31
N ALA A 276 16.22 24.41 15.35
CA ALA A 276 15.16 25.37 15.11
C ALA A 276 14.13 25.41 16.26
N LEU A 277 13.76 24.25 16.81
CA LEU A 277 12.86 24.14 17.96
C LEU A 277 13.49 24.62 19.27
N ALA A 278 14.81 24.56 19.39
CA ALA A 278 15.49 25.16 20.53
C ALA A 278 15.32 26.71 20.58
N GLN A 279 15.16 27.34 19.41
CA GLN A 279 14.89 28.78 19.30
C GLN A 279 13.39 29.11 19.33
N ARG A 280 12.56 28.21 18.79
CA ARG A 280 11.10 28.38 18.65
C ARG A 280 10.37 27.11 19.12
N PRO A 281 10.30 26.85 20.45
CA PRO A 281 9.78 25.60 21.00
C PRO A 281 8.29 25.38 20.73
N ASP A 282 7.54 26.46 20.50
CA ASP A 282 6.08 26.44 20.28
C ASP A 282 5.71 26.59 18.79
N ASP A 283 6.66 26.32 17.88
CA ASP A 283 6.38 26.35 16.44
C ASP A 283 5.70 25.04 16.04
N ALA A 284 4.38 25.12 15.81
CA ALA A 284 3.57 23.95 15.44
C ALA A 284 4.05 23.28 14.15
N GLY A 285 4.51 24.08 13.17
CA GLY A 285 5.00 23.56 11.89
C GLY A 285 6.27 22.72 12.05
N LEU A 286 7.24 23.21 12.84
CA LEU A 286 8.47 22.48 13.12
C LEU A 286 8.22 21.23 13.95
N LEU A 287 7.31 21.29 14.93
CA LEU A 287 6.89 20.13 15.74
C LEU A 287 6.24 19.06 14.85
N MET A 288 5.32 19.45 13.95
CA MET A 288 4.71 18.55 13.00
C MET A 288 5.74 17.87 12.08
N GLN A 289 6.68 18.67 11.52
CA GLN A 289 7.74 18.13 10.66
C GLN A 289 8.62 17.11 11.41
N ARG A 290 9.01 17.40 12.65
CA ARG A 290 9.79 16.47 13.48
C ARG A 290 8.97 15.23 13.83
N GLY A 291 7.69 15.38 14.12
CA GLY A 291 6.77 14.28 14.35
C GLY A 291 6.70 13.31 13.16
N TYR A 292 6.52 13.81 11.94
CA TYR A 292 6.54 12.97 10.74
C TYR A 292 7.90 12.29 10.50
N LEU A 293 8.99 13.01 10.78
CA LEU A 293 10.34 12.44 10.65
C LEU A 293 10.56 11.31 11.67
N ASN A 294 10.12 11.50 12.92
CA ASN A 294 10.17 10.46 13.96
C ASN A 294 9.29 9.27 13.60
N GLN A 295 8.11 9.49 13.01
CA GLN A 295 7.24 8.43 12.52
C GLN A 295 7.92 7.61 11.40
N LYS A 296 8.57 8.29 10.46
CA LYS A 296 9.33 7.63 9.37
C LYS A 296 10.57 6.87 9.91
N ALA A 297 11.15 7.36 11.00
CA ALA A 297 12.26 6.69 11.68
C ALA A 297 11.82 5.51 12.57
N HIS A 298 10.52 5.17 12.60
CA HIS A 298 9.94 4.16 13.48
C HIS A 298 10.09 4.48 14.98
N GLU A 299 10.00 5.77 15.35
CA GLU A 299 10.03 6.27 16.72
C GLU A 299 8.65 6.86 17.11
N PRO A 300 7.58 6.03 17.20
CA PRO A 300 6.21 6.51 17.32
C PRO A 300 5.93 7.25 18.63
N ALA A 301 6.63 6.90 19.71
CA ALA A 301 6.47 7.59 20.98
C ALA A 301 6.94 9.07 20.89
N ARG A 302 8.04 9.32 20.18
CA ARG A 302 8.55 10.69 19.93
C ARG A 302 7.64 11.44 18.97
N ALA A 303 7.17 10.77 17.91
CA ALA A 303 6.23 11.37 16.97
C ALA A 303 4.95 11.82 17.67
N LEU A 304 4.38 10.95 18.53
CA LEU A 304 3.19 11.27 19.33
C LEU A 304 3.40 12.46 20.27
N ALA A 305 4.59 12.53 20.90
CA ALA A 305 4.93 13.66 21.77
C ALA A 305 4.99 14.99 20.98
N ASP A 306 5.59 14.98 19.79
CA ASP A 306 5.67 16.15 18.92
C ASP A 306 4.29 16.58 18.40
N PHE A 307 3.45 15.65 17.95
CA PHE A 307 2.08 15.97 17.50
C PHE A 307 1.21 16.53 18.63
N ARG A 308 1.35 16.01 19.86
CA ARG A 308 0.65 16.56 21.05
C ARG A 308 1.14 17.96 21.40
N ALA A 309 2.45 18.16 21.34
CA ALA A 309 3.04 19.49 21.55
C ALA A 309 2.56 20.49 20.48
N ALA A 310 2.49 20.06 19.21
CA ALA A 310 1.96 20.89 18.14
C ALA A 310 0.48 21.27 18.37
N GLU A 311 -0.38 20.32 18.75
CA GLU A 311 -1.78 20.60 19.09
C GLU A 311 -1.90 21.59 20.26
N ALA A 312 -1.09 21.43 21.29
CA ALA A 312 -1.10 22.28 22.47
C ALA A 312 -0.76 23.76 22.15
N THR A 313 -0.07 24.06 21.04
CA THR A 313 0.17 25.44 20.59
C THR A 313 -1.10 26.16 20.14
N GLY A 314 -2.17 25.41 19.82
CA GLY A 314 -3.40 25.94 19.22
C GLY A 314 -3.25 26.40 17.76
N LYS A 315 -2.06 26.25 17.16
CA LYS A 315 -1.75 26.65 15.78
C LYS A 315 -1.58 25.46 14.83
N ALA A 316 -1.61 24.23 15.34
CA ALA A 316 -1.55 23.03 14.50
C ALA A 316 -2.82 22.86 13.68
N PRO A 317 -2.74 22.24 12.48
CA PRO A 317 -3.91 21.85 11.72
C PRO A 317 -4.85 20.98 12.55
N LYS A 318 -6.17 21.16 12.43
CA LYS A 318 -7.17 20.35 13.16
C LYS A 318 -7.06 18.86 12.85
N SER A 319 -6.44 18.50 11.72
CA SER A 319 -6.15 17.11 11.33
C SER A 319 -5.07 16.43 12.17
N VAL A 320 -4.30 17.16 12.98
CA VAL A 320 -3.24 16.60 13.84
C VAL A 320 -3.74 15.47 14.75
N VAL A 321 -5.01 15.48 15.12
CA VAL A 321 -5.66 14.42 15.90
C VAL A 321 -5.57 13.05 15.17
N ILE A 322 -5.60 13.05 13.85
CA ILE A 322 -5.45 11.84 13.03
C ILE A 322 -3.98 11.37 13.05
N ASP A 323 -3.02 12.29 12.97
CA ASP A 323 -1.59 11.98 13.06
C ASP A 323 -1.23 11.41 14.44
N GLN A 324 -1.79 11.98 15.51
CA GLN A 324 -1.66 11.43 16.87
C GLN A 324 -2.23 10.03 16.98
N ALA A 325 -3.37 9.77 16.36
CA ALA A 325 -3.98 8.46 16.36
C ALA A 325 -3.11 7.41 15.68
N TYR A 326 -2.56 7.70 14.51
CA TYR A 326 -1.66 6.78 13.83
C TYR A 326 -0.34 6.57 14.59
N ALA A 327 0.20 7.62 15.22
CA ALA A 327 1.37 7.50 16.08
C ALA A 327 1.07 6.67 17.33
N SER A 328 -0.12 6.81 17.94
CA SER A 328 -0.57 5.98 19.07
C SER A 328 -0.69 4.52 18.67
N ALA A 329 -1.29 4.23 17.52
CA ALA A 329 -1.42 2.86 17.01
C ALA A 329 -0.05 2.22 16.74
N ALA A 330 0.86 2.98 16.11
CA ALA A 330 2.22 2.52 15.87
C ALA A 330 3.01 2.25 17.17
N ASN A 331 2.65 2.96 18.25
CA ASN A 331 3.20 2.75 19.60
C ASN A 331 2.52 1.60 20.36
N GLY A 332 1.56 0.90 19.74
CA GLY A 332 0.83 -0.21 20.34
C GLY A 332 -0.39 0.21 21.20
N ASP A 333 -0.67 1.51 21.33
CA ASP A 333 -1.84 2.00 22.07
C ASP A 333 -3.07 2.12 21.15
N HIS A 334 -3.59 0.97 20.74
CA HIS A 334 -4.78 0.90 19.89
C HIS A 334 -6.04 1.51 20.53
N PRO A 335 -6.31 1.33 21.83
CA PRO A 335 -7.46 1.97 22.46
C PRO A 335 -7.42 3.50 22.34
N GLN A 336 -6.26 4.12 22.58
CA GLN A 336 -6.09 5.57 22.41
C GLN A 336 -6.24 5.98 20.95
N ALA A 337 -5.63 5.24 20.00
CA ALA A 337 -5.77 5.49 18.58
C ALA A 337 -7.23 5.50 18.13
N VAL A 338 -8.02 4.50 18.56
CA VAL A 338 -9.46 4.40 18.28
C VAL A 338 -10.22 5.59 18.86
N SER A 339 -9.89 6.01 20.09
CA SER A 339 -10.53 7.17 20.73
C SER A 339 -10.27 8.47 19.94
N LEU A 340 -9.01 8.71 19.53
CA LEU A 340 -8.64 9.88 18.74
C LEU A 340 -9.30 9.88 17.35
N LEU A 341 -9.35 8.73 16.66
CA LEU A 341 -10.00 8.62 15.36
C LEU A 341 -11.52 8.81 15.44
N ARG A 342 -12.18 8.34 16.50
CA ARG A 342 -13.60 8.64 16.76
C ARG A 342 -13.82 10.12 16.97
N SER A 343 -12.96 10.78 17.77
CA SER A 343 -13.01 12.24 17.93
C SER A 343 -12.82 12.98 16.59
N ALA A 344 -11.98 12.46 15.68
CA ALA A 344 -11.82 13.03 14.34
C ALA A 344 -13.12 12.93 13.52
N ILE A 345 -13.86 11.81 13.62
CA ILE A 345 -15.17 11.66 12.95
C ILE A 345 -16.19 12.62 13.57
N ASP A 346 -16.25 12.72 14.89
CA ASP A 346 -17.18 13.64 15.59
C ASP A 346 -16.91 15.10 15.22
N ARG A 347 -15.63 15.52 15.17
CA ARG A 347 -15.23 16.86 14.71
C ARG A 347 -15.57 17.10 13.23
N ALA A 348 -15.49 16.05 12.39
CA ALA A 348 -15.89 16.15 11.00
C ALA A 348 -17.40 16.32 10.85
N ASP A 349 -18.21 15.63 11.68
CA ASP A 349 -19.65 15.76 11.70
C ASP A 349 -20.11 17.13 12.22
N ALA A 350 -19.36 17.69 13.17
CA ALA A 350 -19.57 19.06 13.65
C ALA A 350 -19.12 20.15 12.64
N GLY A 351 -18.50 19.76 11.51
CA GLY A 351 -17.96 20.70 10.54
C GLY A 351 -16.64 21.37 10.95
N GLU A 352 -16.04 20.95 12.06
CA GLU A 352 -14.79 21.50 12.55
C GLU A 352 -13.56 20.97 11.81
N LEU A 353 -13.61 19.73 11.33
CA LEU A 353 -12.55 19.06 10.58
C LEU A 353 -13.09 18.67 9.19
N PRO A 354 -12.68 19.35 8.11
CA PRO A 354 -13.13 19.00 6.77
C PRO A 354 -12.44 17.71 6.32
N LEU A 355 -13.21 16.61 6.28
CA LEU A 355 -12.79 15.34 5.70
C LEU A 355 -13.57 15.09 4.41
N ASP A 356 -12.87 14.83 3.32
CA ASP A 356 -13.51 14.31 2.12
C ASP A 356 -14.00 12.87 2.30
N ALA A 357 -14.78 12.35 1.36
CA ALA A 357 -15.35 11.00 1.45
C ALA A 357 -14.28 9.90 1.56
N HIS A 358 -13.13 10.08 0.91
CA HIS A 358 -12.04 9.12 0.96
C HIS A 358 -11.27 9.18 2.29
N GLN A 359 -10.97 10.37 2.79
CA GLN A 359 -10.34 10.58 4.09
C GLN A 359 -11.22 10.02 5.22
N ARG A 360 -12.53 10.32 5.19
CA ARG A 360 -13.51 9.79 6.14
C ARG A 360 -13.56 8.26 6.11
N TYR A 361 -13.55 7.67 4.90
CA TYR A 361 -13.48 6.23 4.76
C TYR A 361 -12.19 5.66 5.38
N ASN A 362 -11.03 6.28 5.13
CA ASN A 362 -9.75 5.81 5.67
C ASN A 362 -9.71 5.86 7.21
N VAL A 363 -10.23 6.94 7.82
CA VAL A 363 -10.34 7.06 9.29
C VAL A 363 -11.24 5.96 9.85
N ARG A 364 -12.43 5.74 9.29
CA ARG A 364 -13.36 4.69 9.70
C ARG A 364 -12.77 3.28 9.51
N ASN A 365 -12.01 3.07 8.45
CA ASN A 365 -11.31 1.80 8.20
C ASN A 365 -10.19 1.55 9.21
N ALA A 366 -9.46 2.60 9.59
CA ALA A 366 -8.44 2.51 10.64
C ALA A 366 -9.08 2.16 12.00
N ILE A 367 -10.21 2.77 12.37
CA ILE A 367 -10.96 2.41 13.58
C ILE A 367 -11.36 0.93 13.53
N ALA A 368 -11.91 0.47 12.40
CA ALA A 368 -12.34 -0.92 12.24
C ALA A 368 -11.18 -1.92 12.40
N ASN A 369 -10.00 -1.57 11.91
CA ASN A 369 -8.82 -2.42 11.99
C ASN A 369 -8.19 -2.42 13.39
N TYR A 370 -8.01 -1.26 14.01
CA TYR A 370 -7.41 -1.16 15.34
C TYR A 370 -8.30 -1.68 16.47
N SER A 371 -9.61 -1.66 16.27
CA SER A 371 -10.57 -2.22 17.24
C SER A 371 -10.75 -3.73 17.12
N ARG A 372 -10.11 -4.40 16.16
CA ARG A 372 -10.29 -5.84 15.94
C ARG A 372 -9.26 -6.64 16.72
N GLU A 373 -9.63 -7.10 17.89
CA GLU A 373 -8.81 -7.97 18.75
C GLU A 373 -9.09 -9.46 18.51
N TRP A 374 -10.27 -9.82 18.03
CA TRP A 374 -10.66 -11.20 17.75
C TRP A 374 -11.57 -11.29 16.53
N GLY A 375 -11.69 -12.48 16.01
CA GLY A 375 -12.60 -12.77 14.89
C GLY A 375 -12.79 -14.25 14.68
N VAL A 376 -13.77 -14.56 13.84
CA VAL A 376 -14.11 -15.91 13.42
C VAL A 376 -14.13 -15.96 11.89
N ILE A 377 -13.56 -17.01 11.34
CA ILE A 377 -13.54 -17.26 9.92
C ILE A 377 -14.13 -18.64 9.68
N ALA A 378 -15.21 -18.71 8.92
CA ALA A 378 -15.76 -19.94 8.44
C ALA A 378 -15.59 -20.02 6.92
N SER A 379 -15.12 -21.14 6.42
CA SER A 379 -14.98 -21.35 4.99
C SER A 379 -15.37 -22.74 4.56
N ALA A 380 -15.87 -22.83 3.34
CA ALA A 380 -16.06 -24.09 2.63
C ALA A 380 -15.50 -23.95 1.21
N GLY A 381 -14.84 -24.99 0.72
CA GLY A 381 -14.22 -24.96 -0.61
C GLY A 381 -14.35 -26.29 -1.32
N PHE A 382 -14.76 -26.20 -2.59
CA PHE A 382 -14.69 -27.30 -3.55
C PHE A 382 -13.37 -27.17 -4.30
N ARG A 383 -12.48 -28.14 -4.17
CA ARG A 383 -11.07 -28.12 -4.63
C ARG A 383 -10.24 -26.94 -4.11
N GLY A 384 -10.86 -25.90 -3.59
CA GLY A 384 -10.27 -24.61 -3.27
C GLY A 384 -10.05 -24.33 -1.78
N ALA A 385 -10.21 -25.30 -0.86
CA ALA A 385 -9.93 -25.11 0.58
C ALA A 385 -8.47 -24.70 0.88
N ARG A 386 -7.59 -24.76 -0.10
CA ARG A 386 -6.20 -24.27 -0.03
C ARG A 386 -6.08 -22.75 -0.07
N GLN A 387 -7.16 -22.06 -0.41
CA GLN A 387 -7.15 -20.65 -0.79
C GLN A 387 -7.95 -19.74 0.14
N ALA A 388 -8.29 -20.18 1.30
CA ALA A 388 -8.70 -19.23 2.31
C ALA A 388 -7.53 -18.27 2.53
N ALA A 389 -7.55 -17.16 1.83
CA ALA A 389 -6.44 -16.21 1.66
C ALA A 389 -5.93 -15.61 2.98
N THR A 390 -6.65 -15.83 4.04
CA THR A 390 -6.30 -15.42 5.41
C THR A 390 -5.95 -16.62 6.28
N ASN A 391 -6.10 -17.85 5.78
CA ASN A 391 -6.00 -19.05 6.59
C ASN A 391 -4.92 -19.96 6.06
N VAL A 392 -3.79 -19.76 6.64
CA VAL A 392 -2.67 -20.65 6.51
C VAL A 392 -3.01 -22.00 7.12
N GLY A 393 -2.58 -23.05 6.49
CA GLY A 393 -2.69 -24.40 7.01
C GLY A 393 -3.96 -25.14 6.63
N GLY A 394 -4.76 -24.59 5.74
CA GLY A 394 -5.73 -25.37 5.04
C GLY A 394 -5.02 -26.46 4.25
N ALA A 395 -5.16 -27.67 4.70
CA ALA A 395 -4.94 -28.90 3.96
C ALA A 395 -3.67 -28.94 3.10
N ALA A 396 -2.62 -29.23 3.73
CA ALA A 396 -1.53 -29.97 3.15
C ALA A 396 -1.95 -31.41 2.72
N ILE A 397 -3.22 -31.71 2.64
CA ILE A 397 -3.74 -33.01 2.19
C ILE A 397 -4.32 -32.77 0.79
N SER A 398 -3.48 -32.98 -0.22
CA SER A 398 -4.01 -33.10 -1.57
C SER A 398 -4.65 -34.46 -1.72
N THR A 399 -5.96 -34.49 -1.75
CA THR A 399 -6.67 -35.65 -2.27
C THR A 399 -6.74 -35.48 -3.78
N PRO A 400 -6.36 -36.48 -4.56
CA PRO A 400 -6.71 -36.50 -5.98
C PRO A 400 -8.22 -36.63 -6.10
N GLY A 401 -8.82 -35.88 -6.98
CA GLY A 401 -10.27 -35.92 -7.19
C GLY A 401 -11.02 -34.71 -6.60
N ASP A 402 -12.31 -34.71 -6.77
CA ASP A 402 -13.19 -33.67 -6.29
C ASP A 402 -13.45 -33.82 -4.79
N SER A 403 -13.23 -32.78 -4.04
CA SER A 403 -13.39 -32.79 -2.60
C SER A 403 -13.92 -31.44 -2.08
N VAL A 404 -14.71 -31.51 -1.02
CA VAL A 404 -15.24 -30.35 -0.31
C VAL A 404 -14.65 -30.33 1.10
N PHE A 405 -14.01 -29.24 1.45
CA PHE A 405 -13.47 -29.01 2.78
C PHE A 405 -14.21 -27.87 3.46
N SER A 406 -14.32 -27.94 4.77
CA SER A 406 -14.74 -26.81 5.58
C SER A 406 -13.70 -26.49 6.65
N THR A 407 -13.59 -25.21 6.96
CA THR A 407 -12.70 -24.73 8.01
C THR A 407 -13.46 -23.74 8.89
N LEU A 408 -13.33 -23.89 10.19
CA LEU A 408 -13.77 -22.91 11.16
C LEU A 408 -12.56 -22.49 11.99
N GLU A 409 -12.22 -21.22 11.99
CA GLU A 409 -11.10 -20.66 12.73
C GLU A 409 -11.59 -19.53 13.63
N ALA A 410 -11.14 -19.53 14.86
CA ALA A 410 -11.28 -18.40 15.78
C ALA A 410 -9.88 -17.90 16.15
N PHE A 411 -9.67 -16.60 16.13
CA PHE A 411 -8.38 -15.99 16.44
C PHE A 411 -8.51 -14.86 17.45
N TRP A 412 -7.41 -14.62 18.16
CA TRP A 412 -7.25 -13.52 19.08
C TRP A 412 -5.89 -12.86 18.92
N ARG A 413 -5.87 -11.53 18.90
CA ARG A 413 -4.69 -10.68 18.81
C ARG A 413 -4.44 -10.02 20.16
N PRO A 414 -3.48 -10.53 20.95
CA PRO A 414 -3.13 -9.92 22.22
C PRO A 414 -2.65 -8.46 22.01
N PRO A 415 -3.24 -7.46 22.66
CA PRO A 415 -2.86 -6.06 22.44
C PRO A 415 -1.36 -5.78 22.70
N ALA A 416 -0.76 -6.48 23.66
CA ALA A 416 0.65 -6.31 24.02
C ALA A 416 1.65 -6.70 22.90
N PHE A 417 1.21 -7.43 21.88
CA PHE A 417 2.03 -7.89 20.73
C PHE A 417 1.49 -7.40 19.40
N ASN A 418 0.86 -6.22 19.43
CA ASN A 418 0.28 -5.62 18.24
C ASN A 418 0.78 -4.17 18.15
N ASP A 419 1.87 -3.97 17.40
CA ASP A 419 2.53 -2.68 17.24
C ASP A 419 3.02 -2.48 15.79
N GLN A 420 3.86 -1.48 15.57
CA GLN A 420 4.44 -1.19 14.25
C GLN A 420 5.32 -2.32 13.69
N HIS A 421 5.88 -3.17 14.55
CA HIS A 421 6.78 -4.26 14.13
C HIS A 421 6.00 -5.47 13.65
N GLY A 422 4.79 -5.67 14.18
CA GLY A 422 3.91 -6.73 13.74
C GLY A 422 2.76 -7.04 14.68
N THR A 423 2.04 -8.10 14.33
CA THR A 423 0.87 -8.57 15.07
C THR A 423 0.99 -10.04 15.36
N LEU A 424 0.98 -10.40 16.64
CA LEU A 424 0.84 -11.80 17.06
C LEU A 424 -0.64 -12.17 17.07
N GLU A 425 -0.94 -13.34 16.51
CA GLU A 425 -2.28 -13.90 16.49
C GLU A 425 -2.26 -15.32 17.01
N LEU A 426 -3.04 -15.59 18.05
CA LEU A 426 -3.29 -16.93 18.56
C LEU A 426 -4.59 -17.43 17.95
N TYR A 427 -4.62 -18.66 17.46
CA TYR A 427 -5.81 -19.19 16.82
C TYR A 427 -6.07 -20.65 17.15
N THR A 428 -7.33 -21.01 17.04
CA THR A 428 -7.80 -22.39 17.01
C THR A 428 -8.57 -22.63 15.71
N ARG A 429 -8.37 -23.81 15.11
CA ARG A 429 -8.97 -24.16 13.82
C ARG A 429 -9.53 -25.56 13.85
N LEU A 430 -10.71 -25.73 13.28
CA LEU A 430 -11.30 -27.02 12.96
C LEU A 430 -11.31 -27.17 11.44
N LEU A 431 -10.71 -28.23 10.94
CA LEU A 431 -10.72 -28.60 9.53
C LEU A 431 -11.50 -29.90 9.37
N ASN A 432 -12.40 -29.93 8.39
CA ASN A 432 -13.23 -31.09 8.13
C ASN A 432 -13.34 -31.37 6.62
N THR A 433 -13.32 -32.61 6.22
CA THR A 433 -13.62 -33.06 4.85
C THR A 433 -15.10 -33.42 4.77
N LEU A 434 -15.91 -32.61 4.08
CA LEU A 434 -17.35 -32.83 3.92
C LEU A 434 -17.65 -33.87 2.84
N TYR A 435 -16.89 -33.86 1.76
CA TYR A 435 -17.03 -34.75 0.62
C TYR A 435 -15.66 -35.06 0.03
N ASP A 436 -15.47 -36.29 -0.42
CA ASP A 436 -14.28 -36.73 -1.16
C ASP A 436 -14.69 -37.80 -2.18
N GLU A 437 -14.56 -37.49 -3.46
CA GLU A 437 -14.81 -38.46 -4.54
C GLU A 437 -13.78 -39.57 -4.53
N GLY A 438 -12.62 -39.32 -3.94
CA GLY A 438 -11.46 -40.19 -4.01
C GLY A 438 -10.66 -39.98 -5.30
N GLY A 439 -9.55 -40.67 -5.39
CA GLY A 439 -8.68 -40.59 -6.55
C GLY A 439 -7.64 -41.70 -6.58
N THR A 440 -6.81 -41.67 -7.60
CA THR A 440 -5.73 -42.61 -7.78
C THR A 440 -4.43 -42.02 -7.22
N TYR A 441 -3.70 -42.79 -6.44
CA TYR A 441 -2.35 -42.47 -6.00
C TYR A 441 -1.34 -43.33 -6.77
N GLU A 442 -0.28 -42.77 -7.26
CA GLU A 442 0.84 -43.50 -7.90
C GLU A 442 1.70 -44.28 -6.89
N SER A 443 1.08 -44.91 -5.88
CA SER A 443 1.83 -45.49 -4.76
C SER A 443 2.21 -46.94 -4.95
N ILE A 444 1.62 -47.60 -5.92
CA ILE A 444 1.83 -49.04 -6.13
C ILE A 444 2.78 -49.26 -7.30
N ARG A 445 3.89 -49.95 -7.03
CA ARG A 445 4.72 -50.47 -8.11
C ARG A 445 3.96 -51.55 -8.86
N ALA A 446 3.64 -51.29 -10.12
CA ALA A 446 3.04 -52.28 -11.03
C ALA A 446 4.07 -53.35 -11.44
N VAL A 447 4.74 -53.94 -10.46
CA VAL A 447 5.82 -54.91 -10.67
C VAL A 447 5.60 -56.07 -9.73
N ASP A 448 5.70 -57.27 -10.23
CA ASP A 448 5.69 -58.51 -9.42
C ASP A 448 6.93 -58.51 -8.51
N PRO A 449 6.78 -58.57 -7.18
CA PRO A 449 7.90 -58.52 -6.25
C PRO A 449 8.84 -59.70 -6.33
N CYS A 450 8.43 -60.85 -6.91
CA CYS A 450 9.23 -62.03 -7.06
C CYS A 450 10.05 -62.02 -8.36
N THR A 451 9.43 -61.63 -9.45
CA THR A 451 10.07 -61.65 -10.78
C THR A 451 10.69 -60.30 -11.19
N GLY A 452 10.20 -59.21 -10.60
CA GLY A 452 10.63 -57.88 -11.01
C GLY A 452 9.99 -57.41 -12.32
N GLU A 453 9.10 -58.17 -12.91
CA GLU A 453 8.46 -57.87 -14.18
C GLU A 453 7.15 -57.12 -14.00
N SER A 454 6.86 -56.23 -14.92
CA SER A 454 5.58 -55.52 -14.98
C SER A 454 4.62 -56.28 -15.88
N THR A 455 3.63 -56.94 -15.30
CA THR A 455 2.59 -57.62 -16.04
C THR A 455 1.32 -56.76 -16.22
N PRO A 456 0.50 -56.99 -17.26
CA PRO A 456 -0.77 -56.30 -17.41
C PRO A 456 -1.69 -56.45 -16.18
N ASP A 457 -1.70 -57.59 -15.55
CA ASP A 457 -2.49 -57.87 -14.35
C ASP A 457 -1.96 -57.12 -13.12
N ALA A 458 -0.61 -56.97 -13.02
CA ALA A 458 0.02 -56.16 -11.97
C ALA A 458 -0.34 -54.66 -12.14
N ARG A 459 -0.37 -54.13 -13.35
CA ARG A 459 -0.83 -52.79 -13.65
C ARG A 459 -2.29 -52.58 -13.33
N ALA A 460 -3.18 -53.47 -13.76
CA ALA A 460 -4.59 -53.41 -13.47
C ALA A 460 -4.90 -53.49 -11.97
N ARG A 461 -4.10 -54.23 -11.20
CA ARG A 461 -4.17 -54.28 -9.74
C ARG A 461 -3.64 -52.98 -9.11
N ALA A 462 -2.53 -52.45 -9.59
CA ALA A 462 -2.01 -51.18 -9.14
C ALA A 462 -3.03 -50.06 -9.31
N ASP A 463 -3.68 -49.98 -10.47
CA ASP A 463 -4.70 -48.98 -10.74
C ASP A 463 -5.94 -49.13 -9.83
N ARG A 464 -6.31 -50.32 -9.46
CA ARG A 464 -7.46 -50.57 -8.53
C ARG A 464 -7.11 -50.27 -7.09
N LEU A 465 -5.91 -50.64 -6.64
CA LEU A 465 -5.45 -50.46 -5.28
C LEU A 465 -5.03 -49.01 -5.02
N SER A 466 -4.62 -48.26 -6.06
CA SER A 466 -4.26 -46.84 -5.95
C SER A 466 -5.48 -45.93 -5.75
N ARG A 467 -6.70 -46.43 -5.89
CA ARG A 467 -7.91 -45.64 -5.59
C ARG A 467 -8.10 -45.53 -4.09
N SER A 468 -8.09 -44.34 -3.60
CA SER A 468 -8.29 -44.03 -2.18
C SER A 468 -9.39 -42.99 -2.01
N ARG A 469 -10.25 -43.23 -1.04
CA ARG A 469 -11.27 -42.26 -0.60
C ARG A 469 -10.99 -41.93 0.86
N SER A 470 -10.96 -40.64 1.17
CA SER A 470 -10.80 -40.19 2.55
C SER A 470 -12.10 -40.36 3.33
N THR A 471 -11.99 -40.52 4.63
CA THR A 471 -13.15 -40.47 5.55
C THR A 471 -13.70 -39.03 5.54
N THR A 472 -15.02 -38.92 5.46
CA THR A 472 -15.72 -37.64 5.44
C THR A 472 -16.54 -37.40 6.71
N GLY A 473 -16.95 -36.16 6.91
CA GLY A 473 -17.74 -35.79 8.08
C GLY A 473 -16.89 -35.69 9.36
N TRP A 474 -17.55 -35.80 10.51
CA TRP A 474 -16.92 -35.68 11.82
C TRP A 474 -15.65 -36.54 12.01
N PRO A 475 -15.61 -37.79 11.56
CA PRO A 475 -14.39 -38.60 11.69
C PRO A 475 -13.13 -38.02 11.00
N SER A 476 -13.29 -37.10 10.04
CA SER A 476 -12.17 -36.43 9.36
C SER A 476 -11.69 -35.16 10.06
N THR A 477 -12.31 -34.81 11.17
CA THR A 477 -12.06 -33.52 11.83
C THR A 477 -10.67 -33.46 12.47
N ILE A 478 -9.98 -32.41 12.13
CA ILE A 478 -8.66 -32.05 12.70
C ILE A 478 -8.85 -30.75 13.46
N ALA A 479 -8.48 -30.73 14.73
CA ALA A 479 -8.32 -29.51 15.50
C ALA A 479 -6.87 -29.04 15.45
N SER A 480 -6.66 -27.75 15.30
CA SER A 480 -5.36 -27.12 15.33
C SER A 480 -5.35 -25.98 16.34
N PHE A 481 -4.27 -25.87 17.08
CA PHE A 481 -3.97 -24.74 17.95
C PHE A 481 -2.64 -24.14 17.49
N GLY A 482 -2.63 -22.86 17.19
CA GLY A 482 -1.46 -22.26 16.61
C GLY A 482 -1.29 -20.80 16.97
N MET A 483 -0.11 -20.32 16.60
CA MET A 483 0.20 -18.90 16.61
C MET A 483 0.82 -18.50 15.29
N ARG A 484 0.52 -17.28 14.86
CA ARG A 484 1.15 -16.65 13.70
C ARG A 484 1.56 -15.22 14.03
N TYR A 485 2.67 -14.80 13.47
CA TYR A 485 3.17 -13.45 13.59
C TYR A 485 3.26 -12.81 12.21
N ALA A 486 2.53 -11.71 12.03
CA ALA A 486 2.58 -10.89 10.82
C ALA A 486 3.63 -9.78 11.01
N PHE A 487 4.58 -9.68 10.08
CA PHE A 487 5.70 -8.74 10.17
C PHE A 487 5.34 -7.38 9.63
N GLY A 488 4.87 -6.49 10.48
CA GLY A 488 4.52 -5.11 10.12
C GLY A 488 3.62 -5.03 8.88
N GLN A 489 3.98 -4.18 7.95
CA GLN A 489 3.25 -3.99 6.68
C GLN A 489 3.87 -4.76 5.49
N THR A 490 4.75 -5.71 5.75
CA THR A 490 5.46 -6.45 4.69
C THR A 490 4.58 -7.42 3.92
N GLY A 491 3.42 -7.78 4.44
CA GLY A 491 2.58 -8.87 3.92
C GLY A 491 3.09 -10.27 4.27
N LEU A 492 4.24 -10.39 4.95
CA LEU A 492 4.83 -11.65 5.36
C LEU A 492 4.32 -12.07 6.73
N SER A 493 4.01 -13.36 6.90
CA SER A 493 3.69 -13.94 8.22
C SER A 493 4.36 -15.30 8.38
N ALA A 494 4.74 -15.60 9.61
CA ALA A 494 5.27 -16.91 9.99
C ALA A 494 4.39 -17.52 11.09
N GLY A 495 4.19 -18.82 11.06
CA GLY A 495 3.37 -19.48 12.07
C GLY A 495 3.77 -20.93 12.33
N ILE A 496 3.31 -21.39 13.48
CA ILE A 496 3.42 -22.78 13.91
C ILE A 496 2.09 -23.22 14.51
N GLU A 497 1.66 -24.45 14.19
CA GLU A 497 0.46 -25.01 14.78
C GLU A 497 0.65 -26.47 15.18
N ARG A 498 0.00 -26.86 16.28
CA ARG A 498 -0.19 -28.24 16.69
C ARG A 498 -1.52 -28.73 16.13
N ARG A 499 -1.49 -29.83 15.38
CA ARG A 499 -2.67 -30.45 14.79
C ARG A 499 -2.98 -31.75 15.50
N GLN A 500 -4.27 -32.02 15.72
CA GLN A 500 -4.75 -33.20 16.40
C GLN A 500 -6.02 -33.72 15.74
N PHE A 501 -6.07 -34.99 15.46
CA PHE A 501 -7.30 -35.65 14.98
C PHE A 501 -8.30 -35.80 16.11
N LEU A 502 -9.50 -35.28 15.93
CA LEU A 502 -10.61 -35.46 16.86
C LEU A 502 -11.39 -36.76 16.56
N GLY A 503 -11.44 -37.14 15.31
CA GLY A 503 -12.07 -38.37 14.86
C GLY A 503 -11.07 -39.49 14.57
N SER A 504 -11.56 -40.55 13.99
CA SER A 504 -10.74 -41.68 13.52
C SER A 504 -10.83 -41.79 12.01
N ALA A 505 -9.86 -41.19 11.31
CA ALA A 505 -9.82 -41.25 9.86
C ALA A 505 -9.32 -42.64 9.40
N THR A 506 -10.15 -43.34 8.63
CA THR A 506 -9.73 -44.56 7.95
C THR A 506 -9.22 -44.22 6.57
N ARG A 507 -8.02 -44.64 6.25
CA ARG A 507 -7.44 -44.54 4.92
C ARG A 507 -7.06 -45.94 4.41
N THR A 508 -7.16 -46.10 3.10
CA THR A 508 -6.63 -47.27 2.42
C THR A 508 -5.29 -46.86 1.81
N GLY A 509 -4.26 -47.59 2.10
CA GLY A 509 -2.93 -47.39 1.54
C GLY A 509 -2.21 -48.71 1.55
N ASP A 510 -1.23 -48.83 0.67
CA ASP A 510 -0.50 -50.09 0.57
C ASP A 510 0.73 -50.00 1.50
N VAL A 511 0.78 -50.93 2.43
CA VAL A 511 1.94 -51.13 3.32
C VAL A 511 2.71 -52.29 2.78
N TYR A 512 3.92 -52.05 2.35
CA TYR A 512 4.82 -53.06 1.83
C TYR A 512 6.02 -53.26 2.74
N PRO A 513 6.58 -54.47 2.84
CA PRO A 513 7.94 -54.64 3.27
C PRO A 513 8.88 -53.78 2.41
N ALA A 514 9.84 -53.12 3.03
CA ALA A 514 10.79 -52.23 2.33
C ALA A 514 11.61 -52.98 1.24
N SER A 515 11.76 -54.28 1.35
CA SER A 515 12.54 -55.13 0.46
C SER A 515 11.60 -55.95 -0.46
N ALA A 516 11.83 -55.93 -1.75
CA ALA A 516 11.14 -56.76 -2.70
C ALA A 516 11.30 -58.25 -2.39
N ALA A 517 12.47 -58.69 -1.93
CA ALA A 517 12.72 -60.06 -1.53
C ALA A 517 11.86 -60.49 -0.33
N VAL A 518 11.53 -59.57 0.55
CA VAL A 518 10.63 -59.85 1.69
C VAL A 518 9.18 -59.89 1.21
N GLN A 519 8.78 -58.99 0.31
CA GLN A 519 7.45 -59.02 -0.32
C GLN A 519 7.23 -60.36 -1.04
N CYS A 520 8.19 -60.81 -1.82
CA CYS A 520 8.15 -62.10 -2.50
C CYS A 520 8.05 -63.28 -1.52
N ARG A 521 8.83 -63.30 -0.46
CA ARG A 521 8.73 -64.35 0.57
C ARG A 521 7.38 -64.37 1.26
N MET A 522 6.81 -63.21 1.54
CA MET A 522 5.45 -63.10 2.10
C MET A 522 4.41 -63.72 1.14
N GLN A 523 4.52 -63.40 -0.15
CA GLN A 523 3.65 -63.89 -1.16
C GLN A 523 3.69 -65.44 -1.29
N LEU A 524 4.89 -66.02 -1.21
CA LEU A 524 5.11 -67.47 -1.30
C LEU A 524 4.81 -68.20 -0.02
N ALA A 525 4.88 -67.54 1.16
CA ALA A 525 4.69 -68.20 2.46
C ALA A 525 3.22 -68.52 2.82
N LEU A 526 2.28 -68.00 2.05
CA LEU A 526 0.84 -68.29 2.25
C LEU A 526 0.42 -69.53 1.49
N ASN A 527 -0.31 -70.39 2.13
CA ASN A 527 -0.77 -71.67 1.53
C ASN A 527 -2.30 -71.61 1.37
N PRO A 528 -2.88 -71.66 0.16
CA PRO A 528 -2.16 -71.63 -1.12
C PRO A 528 -1.40 -70.32 -1.34
N PRO A 529 -0.31 -70.31 -2.14
CA PRO A 529 0.42 -69.10 -2.49
C PRO A 529 -0.55 -68.08 -3.07
N LEU A 530 -0.47 -66.86 -2.57
CA LEU A 530 -1.31 -65.77 -3.10
C LEU A 530 -0.65 -65.23 -4.35
N GLU A 531 -1.34 -65.30 -5.46
CA GLU A 531 -0.92 -64.65 -6.72
C GLU A 531 -0.98 -63.15 -6.66
N SER A 532 -1.36 -62.58 -5.52
CA SER A 532 -1.68 -61.15 -5.38
C SER A 532 -1.01 -60.50 -4.19
N SER A 533 -0.78 -59.22 -4.35
CA SER A 533 -0.23 -58.35 -3.30
C SER A 533 -1.16 -58.25 -2.07
N THR A 534 -0.60 -57.98 -0.94
CA THR A 534 -1.29 -57.74 0.32
C THR A 534 -1.67 -56.27 0.43
N LEU A 535 -2.91 -55.98 0.79
CA LEU A 535 -3.39 -54.64 1.05
C LEU A 535 -3.44 -54.39 2.55
N ALA A 536 -2.82 -53.29 2.96
CA ALA A 536 -3.03 -52.79 4.30
C ALA A 536 -4.02 -51.63 4.28
N ARG A 537 -5.03 -51.74 5.11
CA ARG A 537 -5.85 -50.57 5.48
C ARG A 537 -5.42 -50.07 6.82
N TYR A 538 -5.34 -48.78 6.99
CA TYR A 538 -4.97 -48.21 8.26
C TYR A 538 -5.98 -47.19 8.74
N ARG A 539 -6.24 -47.20 10.04
CA ARG A 539 -7.07 -46.25 10.74
C ARG A 539 -6.19 -45.42 11.67
N LEU A 540 -6.19 -44.13 11.49
CA LEU A 540 -5.54 -43.22 12.41
C LEU A 540 -6.32 -43.13 13.71
N ALA A 541 -5.64 -43.26 14.83
CA ALA A 541 -6.26 -43.14 16.15
C ALA A 541 -6.66 -41.70 16.45
N SER A 542 -7.79 -41.52 17.12
CA SER A 542 -8.19 -40.26 17.71
C SER A 542 -7.10 -39.74 18.67
N GLY A 543 -6.86 -38.43 18.70
CA GLY A 543 -5.82 -37.81 19.52
C GLY A 543 -4.43 -37.83 18.92
N SER A 544 -4.19 -38.58 17.83
CA SER A 544 -2.94 -38.51 17.08
C SER A 544 -2.85 -37.23 16.25
N GLY A 545 -1.66 -36.85 15.86
CA GLY A 545 -1.47 -35.64 15.04
C GLY A 545 -0.01 -35.24 14.93
N GLY A 546 0.25 -33.99 14.62
CA GLY A 546 1.60 -33.49 14.41
C GLY A 546 1.69 -31.98 14.52
N TRP A 547 2.76 -31.46 13.99
CA TRP A 547 3.05 -30.04 13.93
C TRP A 547 3.11 -29.56 12.49
N MET A 548 2.86 -28.30 12.30
CA MET A 548 3.09 -27.59 11.05
C MET A 548 3.76 -26.27 11.31
N SER A 549 4.84 -25.98 10.58
CA SER A 549 5.44 -24.66 10.49
C SER A 549 5.25 -24.12 9.08
N TYR A 550 5.02 -22.80 8.96
CA TYR A 550 4.70 -22.21 7.68
C TYR A 550 5.08 -20.73 7.59
N LEU A 551 5.29 -20.29 6.36
CA LEU A 551 5.43 -18.91 5.97
C LEU A 551 4.35 -18.56 4.97
N THR A 552 3.83 -17.34 5.04
CA THR A 552 2.90 -16.82 4.05
C THR A 552 3.28 -15.42 3.64
N TYR A 553 2.97 -15.11 2.42
CA TYR A 553 3.08 -13.76 1.87
C TYR A 553 1.76 -13.40 1.20
N GLY A 554 1.23 -12.21 1.52
CA GLY A 554 0.01 -11.68 0.93
C GLY A 554 0.23 -10.27 0.40
N TYR A 555 -0.19 -10.05 -0.83
CA TYR A 555 -0.26 -8.73 -1.46
C TYR A 555 -1.70 -8.47 -1.87
N TYR A 556 -2.28 -7.38 -1.40
CA TYR A 556 -3.69 -7.06 -1.61
C TYR A 556 -3.83 -5.60 -2.02
N HIS A 557 -4.24 -5.36 -3.25
CA HIS A 557 -4.53 -4.02 -3.75
C HIS A 557 -5.96 -3.99 -4.30
N GLY A 558 -6.76 -3.03 -3.84
CA GLY A 558 -8.15 -2.89 -4.28
C GLY A 558 -9.06 -4.05 -3.87
N THR A 559 -8.73 -4.80 -2.83
CA THR A 559 -9.56 -5.90 -2.31
C THR A 559 -10.61 -5.44 -1.30
N ASP A 560 -10.44 -4.25 -0.75
CA ASP A 560 -11.38 -3.65 0.21
C ASP A 560 -12.55 -2.97 -0.50
N LEU A 561 -13.64 -2.77 0.26
CA LEU A 561 -14.77 -2.01 -0.23
C LEU A 561 -14.37 -0.55 -0.44
N ARG A 562 -14.54 -0.05 -1.67
CA ARG A 562 -14.38 1.38 -1.97
C ARG A 562 -15.75 2.02 -2.10
N THR A 563 -15.97 3.09 -1.33
CA THR A 563 -17.23 3.87 -1.35
C THR A 563 -17.13 5.12 -2.21
N ASP A 564 -15.93 5.53 -2.57
CA ASP A 564 -15.61 6.73 -3.36
C ASP A 564 -15.77 6.52 -4.87
N VAL A 565 -15.68 5.27 -5.35
CA VAL A 565 -15.84 4.91 -6.77
C VAL A 565 -16.74 3.71 -6.95
N ASN A 566 -17.32 3.56 -8.14
CA ASN A 566 -18.19 2.43 -8.49
C ASN A 566 -17.42 1.26 -9.13
N GLN A 567 -16.19 1.48 -9.57
CA GLN A 567 -15.35 0.47 -10.18
C GLN A 567 -13.87 0.79 -9.96
N TRP A 568 -13.05 -0.27 -9.72
CA TRP A 568 -11.62 -0.12 -9.50
C TRP A 568 -10.85 -1.40 -9.86
N TRP A 569 -9.56 -1.28 -10.08
CA TRP A 569 -8.70 -2.43 -10.30
C TRP A 569 -8.43 -3.18 -8.99
N MET A 570 -8.44 -4.50 -9.07
CA MET A 570 -8.09 -5.40 -7.97
C MET A 570 -6.94 -6.30 -8.42
N VAL A 571 -5.89 -6.36 -7.58
CA VAL A 571 -4.81 -7.33 -7.71
C VAL A 571 -4.58 -7.95 -6.34
N SER A 572 -4.61 -9.27 -6.26
CA SER A 572 -4.26 -9.99 -5.04
C SER A 572 -3.32 -11.13 -5.35
N GLY A 573 -2.24 -11.21 -4.58
CA GLY A 573 -1.28 -12.28 -4.62
C GLY A 573 -1.17 -12.95 -3.26
N TYR A 574 -1.16 -14.26 -3.24
CA TYR A 574 -0.98 -15.04 -2.03
C TYR A 574 0.00 -16.17 -2.30
N ALA A 575 0.96 -16.33 -1.42
CA ALA A 575 1.89 -17.44 -1.45
C ALA A 575 2.04 -18.02 -0.04
N GLN A 576 2.16 -19.32 0.05
CA GLN A 576 2.44 -20.03 1.29
C GLN A 576 3.44 -21.15 1.05
N GLY A 577 4.25 -21.45 2.04
CA GLY A 577 5.12 -22.61 2.05
C GLY A 577 5.29 -23.12 3.48
N GLY A 578 5.43 -24.40 3.64
CA GLY A 578 5.55 -24.95 4.98
C GLY A 578 5.99 -26.41 5.02
N TYR A 579 6.16 -26.87 6.23
CA TYR A 579 6.54 -28.22 6.55
C TYR A 579 5.65 -28.79 7.64
N THR A 580 5.12 -29.98 7.40
CA THR A 580 4.36 -30.74 8.40
C THR A 580 5.11 -32.01 8.80
N TRP A 581 5.04 -32.32 10.07
CA TRP A 581 5.54 -33.60 10.60
C TRP A 581 4.51 -34.17 11.55
N ASP A 582 3.91 -35.26 11.10
CA ASP A 582 2.87 -35.97 11.84
C ASP A 582 3.44 -37.32 12.33
N ASP A 583 3.11 -37.69 13.54
CA ASP A 583 3.43 -38.97 14.13
C ASP A 583 2.15 -39.56 14.72
N ASN A 584 1.48 -40.35 13.91
CA ASN A 584 0.13 -40.83 14.20
C ASN A 584 0.15 -42.28 14.64
N SER A 585 -0.50 -42.58 15.74
CA SER A 585 -0.83 -43.97 16.07
C SER A 585 -1.88 -44.49 15.07
N ALA A 586 -1.66 -45.68 14.54
CA ALA A 586 -2.51 -46.26 13.53
C ALA A 586 -2.73 -47.73 13.76
N HIS A 587 -3.92 -48.21 13.47
CA HIS A 587 -4.27 -49.61 13.43
C HIS A 587 -4.29 -50.05 11.95
N PHE A 588 -3.52 -51.08 11.64
CA PHE A 588 -3.33 -51.64 10.31
C PHE A 588 -4.02 -52.99 10.22
N THR A 589 -4.86 -53.18 9.22
CA THR A 589 -5.41 -54.50 8.85
C THR A 589 -4.76 -54.94 7.55
N LEU A 590 -4.21 -56.13 7.55
CA LEU A 590 -3.60 -56.74 6.39
C LEU A 590 -4.53 -57.79 5.78
N ASP A 591 -4.92 -57.56 4.55
CA ASP A 591 -5.82 -58.42 3.80
C ASP A 591 -5.07 -58.99 2.59
N ALA A 592 -5.23 -60.28 2.35
CA ALA A 592 -4.87 -60.91 1.10
C ALA A 592 -5.89 -60.60 0.06
N LEU A 593 -5.46 -60.25 -1.17
CA LEU A 593 -6.33 -59.88 -2.27
C LEU A 593 -6.40 -60.98 -3.33
N ASP A 594 -7.53 -61.09 -4.02
CA ASP A 594 -7.64 -61.91 -5.22
C ASP A 594 -7.04 -61.22 -6.45
N ALA A 595 -7.07 -61.88 -7.59
CA ALA A 595 -6.65 -61.35 -8.88
C ALA A 595 -7.38 -60.05 -9.29
N ASN A 596 -8.56 -59.80 -8.72
CA ASN A 596 -9.35 -58.60 -8.96
C ASN A 596 -9.07 -57.47 -7.96
N GLY A 597 -8.14 -57.69 -6.99
CA GLY A 597 -7.82 -56.72 -5.95
C GLY A 597 -8.86 -56.63 -4.83
N MET A 598 -9.73 -57.63 -4.71
CA MET A 598 -10.72 -57.72 -3.63
C MET A 598 -10.16 -58.50 -2.44
N PRO A 599 -10.42 -58.06 -1.20
CA PRO A 599 -9.95 -58.77 -0.02
C PRO A 599 -10.64 -60.13 0.11
N VAL A 600 -9.85 -61.18 0.07
CA VAL A 600 -10.32 -62.58 0.16
C VAL A 600 -10.17 -63.17 1.56
N ARG A 601 -9.08 -62.75 2.28
CA ARG A 601 -8.79 -63.25 3.59
C ARG A 601 -8.01 -62.24 4.41
N ARG A 602 -8.37 -62.08 5.67
CA ARG A 602 -7.60 -61.32 6.63
C ARG A 602 -6.37 -62.11 7.09
N ILE A 603 -5.19 -61.53 6.91
CA ILE A 603 -3.92 -62.13 7.31
C ILE A 603 -3.57 -61.76 8.74
N GLY A 604 -3.89 -60.55 9.16
CA GLY A 604 -3.61 -60.08 10.49
C GLY A 604 -3.98 -58.60 10.73
N ASP A 605 -3.95 -58.27 12.01
CA ASP A 605 -4.10 -56.92 12.53
C ASP A 605 -2.86 -56.50 13.29
N ALA A 606 -2.45 -55.26 13.18
CA ALA A 606 -1.30 -54.73 13.91
C ALA A 606 -1.52 -53.24 14.27
N ASN A 607 -1.02 -52.85 15.44
CA ASN A 607 -0.88 -51.47 15.80
C ASN A 607 0.52 -50.98 15.43
N GLY A 608 0.64 -49.77 14.95
CA GLY A 608 1.90 -49.17 14.59
C GLY A 608 1.83 -47.65 14.58
N ARG A 609 2.88 -47.04 14.15
CA ARG A 609 2.99 -45.57 14.04
C ARG A 609 3.21 -45.18 12.58
N LEU A 610 2.43 -44.25 12.11
CA LEU A 610 2.57 -43.61 10.80
C LEU A 610 3.27 -42.27 10.99
N HIS A 611 4.54 -42.20 10.59
CA HIS A 611 5.28 -40.98 10.54
C HIS A 611 5.18 -40.39 9.14
N ARG A 612 4.69 -39.15 9.02
CA ARG A 612 4.52 -38.44 7.77
C ARG A 612 5.21 -37.10 7.82
N GLU A 613 6.04 -36.87 6.85
CA GLU A 613 6.70 -35.60 6.59
C GLU A 613 6.19 -35.03 5.26
N GLN A 614 5.87 -33.76 5.23
CA GLN A 614 5.35 -33.12 4.02
C GLN A 614 5.85 -31.69 3.91
N TRP A 615 6.53 -31.41 2.81
CA TRP A 615 6.77 -30.06 2.33
C TRP A 615 5.68 -29.64 1.37
N PHE A 616 5.20 -28.42 1.49
CA PHE A 616 4.21 -27.89 0.59
C PHE A 616 4.51 -26.43 0.25
N ALA A 617 4.15 -26.02 -0.95
CA ALA A 617 4.10 -24.64 -1.38
C ALA A 617 2.89 -24.41 -2.26
N ALA A 618 2.24 -23.27 -2.14
CA ALA A 618 1.15 -22.87 -3.01
C ALA A 618 1.19 -21.37 -3.22
N ALA A 619 0.86 -20.93 -4.43
CA ALA A 619 0.76 -19.52 -4.77
C ALA A 619 -0.45 -19.31 -5.67
N GLU A 620 -1.10 -18.16 -5.51
CA GLU A 620 -2.19 -17.74 -6.37
C GLU A 620 -2.11 -16.23 -6.60
N LEU A 621 -2.23 -15.84 -7.86
CA LEU A 621 -2.33 -14.46 -8.29
C LEU A 621 -3.69 -14.25 -8.97
N ARG A 622 -4.40 -13.21 -8.57
CA ARG A 622 -5.65 -12.78 -9.19
C ARG A 622 -5.51 -11.34 -9.64
N ALA A 623 -5.98 -11.03 -10.83
CA ALA A 623 -6.06 -9.68 -11.35
C ALA A 623 -7.42 -9.47 -12.02
N GLY A 624 -8.10 -8.38 -11.69
CA GLY A 624 -9.45 -8.15 -12.17
C GLY A 624 -9.93 -6.75 -11.92
N ARG A 625 -11.21 -6.53 -12.17
CA ARG A 625 -11.86 -5.26 -11.93
C ARG A 625 -13.08 -5.46 -11.04
N SER A 626 -13.14 -4.74 -9.95
CA SER A 626 -14.24 -4.78 -9.01
C SER A 626 -15.31 -3.77 -9.41
N PHE A 627 -16.57 -4.16 -9.29
CA PHE A 627 -17.76 -3.35 -9.58
C PHE A 627 -18.67 -3.35 -8.37
N ARG A 628 -19.05 -2.17 -7.90
CA ARG A 628 -20.07 -2.00 -6.87
C ARG A 628 -21.42 -1.81 -7.55
N PHE A 629 -22.40 -2.61 -7.17
CA PHE A 629 -23.74 -2.57 -7.75
C PHE A 629 -24.71 -1.80 -6.85
N GLY A 630 -25.55 -0.97 -7.47
CA GLY A 630 -26.63 -0.23 -6.85
C GLY A 630 -26.32 1.26 -6.62
N ALA A 631 -27.36 2.08 -6.65
CA ALA A 631 -27.31 3.46 -6.24
C ALA A 631 -27.42 3.55 -4.71
N GLY A 632 -26.47 4.24 -4.07
CA GLY A 632 -26.49 4.43 -2.63
C GLY A 632 -25.53 3.49 -1.86
N GLN A 633 -25.85 3.13 -0.63
CA GLN A 633 -25.02 2.37 0.29
C GLN A 633 -25.04 0.87 0.02
N THR A 634 -24.77 0.44 -1.21
CA THR A 634 -24.72 -1.01 -1.49
C THR A 634 -23.37 -1.60 -1.14
N HIS A 635 -23.41 -2.68 -0.39
CA HIS A 635 -22.24 -3.40 0.11
C HIS A 635 -21.88 -4.63 -0.74
N TRP A 636 -22.47 -4.75 -1.93
CA TRP A 636 -22.18 -5.80 -2.89
C TRP A 636 -21.08 -5.39 -3.88
N VAL A 637 -20.08 -6.23 -3.99
CA VAL A 637 -18.98 -6.06 -4.95
C VAL A 637 -18.87 -7.34 -5.78
N VAL A 638 -18.88 -7.18 -7.09
CA VAL A 638 -18.66 -8.29 -8.04
C VAL A 638 -17.34 -8.03 -8.76
N THR A 639 -16.50 -9.06 -8.79
CA THR A 639 -15.15 -8.96 -9.34
C THR A 639 -14.90 -10.10 -10.32
N PRO A 640 -15.07 -9.90 -11.62
CA PRO A 640 -14.48 -10.76 -12.62
C PRO A 640 -12.95 -10.61 -12.59
N TYR A 641 -12.23 -11.74 -12.63
CA TYR A 641 -10.79 -11.77 -12.56
C TYR A 641 -10.17 -12.89 -13.39
N ALA A 642 -8.91 -12.74 -13.74
CA ALA A 642 -8.05 -13.82 -14.18
C ALA A 642 -7.26 -14.37 -13.00
N VAL A 643 -7.06 -15.68 -12.97
CA VAL A 643 -6.32 -16.37 -11.91
C VAL A 643 -5.17 -17.17 -12.50
N LEU A 644 -4.03 -17.13 -11.82
CA LEU A 644 -2.89 -18.02 -11.99
C LEU A 644 -2.61 -18.70 -10.65
N GLY A 645 -2.66 -20.01 -10.61
CA GLY A 645 -2.43 -20.78 -9.38
C GLY A 645 -1.36 -21.85 -9.61
N ALA A 646 -0.45 -21.96 -8.66
CA ALA A 646 0.60 -22.99 -8.64
C ALA A 646 0.62 -23.67 -7.29
N ASP A 647 0.91 -24.95 -7.28
CA ASP A 647 1.16 -25.70 -6.04
C ASP A 647 2.26 -26.75 -6.25
N TRP A 648 2.93 -27.06 -5.16
CA TRP A 648 3.97 -28.08 -5.07
C TRP A 648 3.84 -28.83 -3.76
N LEU A 649 4.08 -30.14 -3.82
CA LEU A 649 4.00 -31.07 -2.70
C LEU A 649 5.13 -32.09 -2.80
N ASP A 650 5.84 -32.34 -1.69
CA ASP A 650 6.74 -33.46 -1.48
C ASP A 650 6.35 -34.15 -0.17
N GLN A 651 5.73 -35.30 -0.25
CA GLN A 651 5.25 -36.06 0.90
C GLN A 651 6.02 -37.39 1.02
N ARG A 652 6.42 -37.70 2.24
CA ARG A 652 7.05 -38.96 2.60
C ARG A 652 6.36 -39.54 3.82
N SER A 653 6.00 -40.81 3.74
CA SER A 653 5.40 -41.54 4.85
C SER A 653 6.23 -42.78 5.18
N ARG A 654 6.32 -43.03 6.46
CA ARG A 654 7.02 -44.22 6.97
C ARG A 654 6.17 -44.84 8.06
N VAL A 655 6.02 -46.19 7.98
CA VAL A 655 5.36 -46.96 9.04
C VAL A 655 6.42 -47.56 9.92
N ARG A 656 6.27 -47.38 11.23
CA ARG A 656 7.19 -47.93 12.25
C ARG A 656 6.41 -48.78 13.23
N ASP A 657 7.13 -49.67 13.88
CA ASP A 657 6.66 -50.47 15.02
C ASP A 657 5.52 -51.45 14.69
N ILE A 658 5.34 -51.85 13.43
CA ILE A 658 4.43 -52.92 13.08
C ILE A 658 5.09 -54.25 13.28
N ARG A 659 4.42 -55.13 14.08
CA ARG A 659 4.82 -56.52 14.28
C ARG A 659 3.66 -57.42 13.86
N TYR A 660 3.93 -58.27 12.90
CA TYR A 660 2.98 -59.35 12.52
C TYR A 660 3.46 -60.66 13.08
N PRO A 661 2.54 -61.52 13.59
CA PRO A 661 2.93 -62.81 14.17
C PRO A 661 3.71 -63.71 13.20
N LEU A 662 3.44 -63.61 11.92
CA LEU A 662 4.14 -64.39 10.88
C LEU A 662 5.49 -63.81 10.45
N PHE A 663 5.77 -62.52 10.78
CA PHE A 663 6.98 -61.79 10.36
C PHE A 663 7.46 -60.85 11.46
N PRO A 664 8.06 -61.34 12.56
CA PRO A 664 8.22 -60.56 13.79
C PRO A 664 9.25 -59.45 13.75
N VAL A 665 10.01 -59.26 12.68
CA VAL A 665 11.19 -58.37 12.69
C VAL A 665 11.23 -57.43 11.48
N GLN A 666 10.10 -57.06 10.89
CA GLN A 666 10.16 -56.28 9.64
C GLN A 666 9.50 -54.92 9.79
N SER A 667 10.30 -53.87 9.52
CA SER A 667 9.75 -52.55 9.29
C SER A 667 9.06 -52.51 7.91
N PHE A 668 7.82 -52.12 7.90
CA PHE A 668 7.08 -51.90 6.66
C PHE A 668 7.23 -50.44 6.24
N ALA A 669 7.49 -50.20 4.98
CA ALA A 669 7.40 -48.88 4.39
C ALA A 669 6.03 -48.65 3.80
N LEU A 670 5.38 -47.61 4.16
CA LEU A 670 4.24 -47.09 3.40
C LEU A 670 4.78 -46.39 2.17
N ASN A 671 4.49 -46.90 0.99
CA ASN A 671 5.01 -46.33 -0.24
C ASN A 671 4.02 -45.28 -0.78
N ASP A 672 3.76 -44.26 0.01
CA ASP A 672 2.97 -43.07 -0.38
C ASP A 672 3.83 -41.82 -0.58
N THR A 673 5.07 -42.00 -1.00
CA THR A 673 5.93 -40.88 -1.37
C THR A 673 5.33 -40.23 -2.61
N GLN A 674 4.82 -39.03 -2.45
CA GLN A 674 4.24 -38.24 -3.51
C GLN A 674 5.06 -36.97 -3.70
N ARG A 675 5.55 -36.77 -4.92
CA ARG A 675 6.15 -35.51 -5.34
C ARG A 675 5.40 -35.02 -6.56
N SER A 676 4.73 -33.90 -6.41
CA SER A 676 3.93 -33.36 -7.50
C SER A 676 3.93 -31.83 -7.47
N TRP A 677 3.80 -31.23 -8.62
CA TRP A 677 3.54 -29.82 -8.78
C TRP A 677 2.48 -29.60 -9.85
N SER A 678 1.75 -28.51 -9.75
CA SER A 678 0.72 -28.18 -10.72
C SER A 678 0.69 -26.67 -10.95
N LEU A 679 0.35 -26.27 -12.18
CA LEU A 679 0.19 -24.89 -12.60
C LEU A 679 -1.08 -24.80 -13.45
N GLY A 680 -1.98 -23.87 -13.09
CA GLY A 680 -3.22 -23.66 -13.82
C GLY A 680 -3.59 -22.20 -13.86
N ALA A 681 -4.23 -21.77 -14.94
CA ALA A 681 -4.76 -20.42 -15.08
C ALA A 681 -6.16 -20.43 -15.69
N GLY A 682 -6.92 -19.38 -15.45
CA GLY A 682 -8.25 -19.27 -16.03
C GLY A 682 -9.05 -18.08 -15.54
N PRO A 683 -10.32 -17.98 -15.95
CA PRO A 683 -11.24 -16.95 -15.49
C PRO A 683 -11.85 -17.30 -14.13
N GLY A 684 -12.22 -16.26 -13.40
CA GLY A 684 -12.95 -16.38 -12.15
C GLY A 684 -13.93 -15.23 -11.94
N LEU A 685 -14.85 -15.43 -11.03
CA LEU A 685 -15.84 -14.48 -10.58
C LEU A 685 -15.89 -14.50 -9.05
N GLY A 686 -15.72 -13.37 -8.43
CA GLY A 686 -15.92 -13.17 -7.01
C GLY A 686 -17.15 -12.30 -6.75
N VAL A 687 -17.92 -12.68 -5.75
CA VAL A 687 -19.04 -11.88 -5.24
C VAL A 687 -18.85 -11.71 -3.75
N ARG A 688 -18.70 -10.47 -3.30
CA ARG A 688 -18.49 -10.16 -1.90
C ARG A 688 -19.59 -9.26 -1.39
N TYR A 689 -20.14 -9.62 -0.23
CA TYR A 689 -21.09 -8.83 0.52
C TYR A 689 -20.47 -8.41 1.83
N TRP A 690 -20.42 -7.10 2.06
CA TRP A 690 -19.88 -6.49 3.26
C TRP A 690 -20.97 -6.14 4.25
N PHE A 691 -20.74 -6.33 5.55
CA PHE A 691 -21.71 -6.05 6.60
C PHE A 691 -21.03 -5.67 7.93
N ARG A 692 -21.78 -5.33 8.95
CA ARG A 692 -21.32 -4.78 10.24
C ARG A 692 -20.66 -3.41 10.10
N GLU A 693 -21.28 -2.54 9.34
CA GLU A 693 -20.96 -1.13 9.31
C GLU A 693 -21.69 -0.39 10.44
N ASP A 694 -21.03 0.59 11.06
CA ASP A 694 -21.66 1.53 11.99
C ASP A 694 -21.16 2.97 11.71
N HIS A 695 -21.53 3.92 12.55
CA HIS A 695 -21.15 5.31 12.39
C HIS A 695 -19.61 5.51 12.29
N TYR A 696 -18.86 4.82 13.14
CA TYR A 696 -17.42 4.95 13.25
C TYR A 696 -16.65 3.92 12.43
N ASN A 697 -17.25 2.79 12.09
CA ASN A 697 -16.55 1.69 11.43
C ASN A 697 -17.00 1.52 9.99
N THR A 698 -16.05 1.26 9.08
CA THR A 698 -16.38 0.65 7.80
C THR A 698 -16.89 -0.77 8.00
N PRO A 699 -17.51 -1.41 6.99
CA PRO A 699 -17.91 -2.81 7.09
C PRO A 699 -16.74 -3.70 7.49
N ARG A 700 -16.88 -4.40 8.64
CA ARG A 700 -15.80 -5.20 9.25
C ARG A 700 -15.86 -6.67 8.91
N SER A 701 -16.97 -7.10 8.40
CA SER A 701 -17.25 -8.49 8.10
C SER A 701 -17.71 -8.64 6.66
N TYR A 702 -17.44 -9.78 6.08
CA TYR A 702 -17.88 -10.04 4.71
C TYR A 702 -18.18 -11.52 4.48
N LEU A 703 -19.08 -11.77 3.54
CA LEU A 703 -19.28 -13.06 2.88
C LEU A 703 -18.66 -12.96 1.48
N ASP A 704 -17.70 -13.80 1.18
CA ASP A 704 -17.00 -13.87 -0.10
C ASP A 704 -17.28 -15.19 -0.80
N LEU A 705 -17.89 -15.15 -1.96
CA LEU A 705 -18.17 -16.29 -2.81
C LEU A 705 -17.31 -16.18 -4.05
N THR A 706 -16.46 -17.16 -4.31
CA THR A 706 -15.63 -17.17 -5.51
C THR A 706 -15.83 -18.47 -6.28
N VAL A 707 -15.92 -18.35 -7.60
CA VAL A 707 -15.95 -19.46 -8.54
C VAL A 707 -14.93 -19.19 -9.63
N GLN A 708 -14.09 -20.16 -9.92
CA GLN A 708 -13.08 -20.04 -10.98
C GLN A 708 -12.91 -21.37 -11.70
N TYR A 709 -12.67 -21.30 -12.99
CA TYR A 709 -12.32 -22.45 -13.80
C TYR A 709 -10.85 -22.32 -14.25
N ARG A 710 -10.04 -23.34 -13.98
CA ARG A 710 -8.64 -23.36 -14.36
C ARG A 710 -8.38 -24.38 -15.45
N PHE A 711 -7.55 -24.00 -16.38
CA PHE A 711 -6.92 -24.85 -17.38
C PHE A 711 -5.53 -25.21 -16.88
N ALA A 712 -5.14 -26.49 -17.01
CA ALA A 712 -3.77 -26.88 -16.69
C ALA A 712 -2.80 -26.30 -17.73
N ILE A 713 -1.79 -25.59 -17.26
CA ILE A 713 -0.74 -25.03 -18.10
C ILE A 713 0.52 -25.89 -18.00
N GLY A 714 0.76 -26.51 -16.84
CA GLY A 714 1.95 -27.32 -16.60
C GLY A 714 1.86 -28.12 -15.31
N GLY A 715 2.80 -29.03 -15.12
CA GLY A 715 2.94 -29.85 -13.91
C GLY A 715 2.81 -31.34 -14.17
N GLY A 716 3.34 -32.13 -13.22
CA GLY A 716 3.20 -33.60 -13.24
C GLY A 716 1.80 -34.10 -12.91
N ASP A 717 1.00 -33.28 -12.19
CA ASP A 717 -0.38 -33.60 -11.82
C ASP A 717 -1.36 -32.57 -12.44
N THR A 718 -1.63 -32.75 -13.71
CA THR A 718 -2.54 -31.86 -14.46
C THR A 718 -3.99 -31.91 -13.94
N GLN A 719 -4.40 -32.98 -13.28
CA GLN A 719 -5.76 -33.10 -12.74
C GLN A 719 -5.98 -32.15 -11.56
N ARG A 720 -4.95 -31.89 -10.78
CA ARG A 720 -5.01 -30.91 -9.68
C ARG A 720 -5.06 -29.47 -10.18
N ALA A 721 -4.46 -29.18 -11.32
CA ALA A 721 -4.37 -27.84 -11.90
C ALA A 721 -5.64 -27.39 -12.60
N LYS A 722 -6.47 -28.34 -13.11
CA LYS A 722 -7.63 -28.05 -13.96
C LYS A 722 -8.97 -28.29 -13.25
N GLY A 723 -10.00 -27.63 -13.75
CA GLY A 723 -11.37 -27.82 -13.34
C GLY A 723 -11.98 -26.64 -12.60
N LEU A 724 -13.14 -26.90 -12.02
CA LEU A 724 -13.90 -25.94 -11.25
C LEU A 724 -13.35 -25.83 -9.82
N PHE A 725 -13.15 -24.60 -9.35
CA PHE A 725 -12.83 -24.29 -7.96
C PHE A 725 -13.87 -23.31 -7.43
N ALA A 726 -14.43 -23.59 -6.29
CA ALA A 726 -15.39 -22.71 -5.66
C ALA A 726 -15.07 -22.57 -4.17
N THR A 727 -15.19 -21.35 -3.65
CA THR A 727 -15.00 -21.09 -2.22
C THR A 727 -16.08 -20.17 -1.70
N ALA A 728 -16.51 -20.42 -0.46
CA ALA A 728 -17.33 -19.51 0.32
C ALA A 728 -16.60 -19.21 1.62
N ILE A 729 -16.41 -17.94 1.94
CA ILE A 729 -15.70 -17.48 3.14
C ILE A 729 -16.58 -16.47 3.86
N LEU A 730 -16.89 -16.76 5.11
CA LEU A 730 -17.49 -15.81 6.04
C LEU A 730 -16.40 -15.33 6.99
N TYR A 731 -16.13 -14.03 6.96
CA TYR A 731 -15.21 -13.35 7.86
C TYR A 731 -16.01 -12.46 8.82
N TYR A 732 -15.94 -12.78 10.13
CA TYR A 732 -16.74 -12.10 11.17
C TYR A 732 -15.86 -11.46 12.24
#